data_2295dc717bd2a021774fbfb21915159d
#
_entry.id   2295dc717bd2a021774fbfb21915159d
#
_cell.length_a   1.000
_cell.length_b   1.000
_cell.length_c   1.000
_cell.angle_alpha   90.00
_cell.angle_beta   90.00
_cell.angle_gamma   90.00
#
_symmetry.space_group_name_H-M   'P 1'
#
loop_
_entity.id
_entity.type
_entity.pdbx_description
1 polymer ?
#
loop_
_entity_poly.entity_id
_entity_poly.type
_entity_poly.pdbx_seq_one_letter_code
_entity_poly.pdbx_strand_id
1 'polypeptide(L)'
;MPVFLGIPLIGWIQMVFGTAVVLFALIKYLRRPKMKKTDGFLIRDVHVIIGSGSELFHQNVLVRGGIIKRISSDPIEDAVASVIDGTGLTLMPGLIDSHIHIQGGFSCRNEEESDAFMRERIPQIFSEGVLPYGVTTIKDLDAPKHFIYKLRDKLKSGEITGPELLIVGPNFTAPGGHPASTLGSNSLWAKSEMAIEVSTPEQVSEGIRELKEAGVDFLKFTYQGGDYWYFDEKRNICKIDKTLMQQIIREGKENGLYATAHVFYYDDVKELLESGIYGIEHGILDRDIGPDDPIVALWKESGAHFVPTVNAMTYEKDPARLAHSLHNLKVLYDAGIPIAMGTDNMLESMTGEIEHKELAYYVEAGLTPMQAIVLATRNGAEHLGIEKRKGLVKEGMEADLILLEKDPAEDISNIQFIEKVFQKGNLVFSQKAISSYALPNYTYPSNVSKLQYQKSGDAEVRCVDASCYAYKGEISQTILRNGTVWSEEVFQVESNLSCTRWLYKRLSDQTDLIAQKDGGIIKLSGTFKGKAQEKTFKIGDGLWYQMMEMAMPAFIASEEKQIVFYSIGTGNNRGAMGLGEFAAEKNGEETITVNGTTYDCVKITFVLTAFSWAWTGLYWYDKQSGQLVQTGEKGKNAEKNGYQLTSMK
;
A
#
# COMPACT_ATOMS: atom_id res chain seq x y z
N MET A 1 -11.27 35.53 40.71
CA MET A 1 -11.10 35.34 39.26
C MET A 1 -12.22 36.09 38.57
N PRO A 2 -11.94 36.91 37.52
CA PRO A 2 -13.00 37.58 36.79
C PRO A 2 -13.91 36.55 36.09
N VAL A 3 -15.21 36.75 36.23
CA VAL A 3 -16.27 35.94 35.62
C VAL A 3 -17.05 36.83 34.68
N PHE A 4 -17.25 36.42 33.42
CA PHE A 4 -18.07 37.12 32.47
C PHE A 4 -19.22 36.20 32.02
N LEU A 5 -20.45 36.65 32.13
CA LEU A 5 -21.66 35.85 31.87
C LEU A 5 -21.74 34.52 32.67
N GLY A 6 -21.24 34.48 33.92
CA GLY A 6 -21.32 33.31 34.78
C GLY A 6 -20.31 32.19 34.49
N ILE A 7 -19.42 32.34 33.53
CA ILE A 7 -18.39 31.38 33.17
C ILE A 7 -17.01 31.87 33.62
N PRO A 8 -16.20 31.07 34.35
CA PRO A 8 -14.83 31.44 34.68
C PRO A 8 -14.00 31.72 33.43
N LEU A 9 -13.04 32.66 33.52
CA LEU A 9 -12.16 33.04 32.40
C LEU A 9 -11.49 31.85 31.72
N ILE A 10 -11.14 30.81 32.47
CA ILE A 10 -10.59 29.54 31.93
C ILE A 10 -11.60 28.83 31.02
N GLY A 11 -12.90 28.85 31.35
CA GLY A 11 -13.96 28.29 30.52
C GLY A 11 -14.13 29.01 29.19
N TRP A 12 -13.96 30.37 29.19
CA TRP A 12 -13.96 31.19 27.98
C TRP A 12 -12.74 30.87 27.08
N ILE A 13 -11.55 30.72 27.68
CA ILE A 13 -10.32 30.36 26.93
C ILE A 13 -10.48 28.97 26.29
N GLN A 14 -11.02 27.99 27.02
CA GLN A 14 -11.28 26.65 26.46
C GLN A 14 -12.35 26.66 25.36
N MET A 15 -13.38 27.48 25.50
CA MET A 15 -14.43 27.61 24.48
C MET A 15 -13.92 28.29 23.20
N VAL A 16 -13.10 29.34 23.32
CA VAL A 16 -12.48 30.02 22.19
C VAL A 16 -11.45 29.12 21.49
N PHE A 17 -10.64 28.38 22.28
CA PHE A 17 -9.69 27.41 21.72
C PHE A 17 -10.40 26.25 21.04
N GLY A 18 -11.44 25.69 21.65
CA GLY A 18 -12.27 24.64 21.04
C GLY A 18 -12.91 25.09 19.73
N THR A 19 -13.48 26.32 19.72
CA THR A 19 -14.08 26.90 18.49
C THR A 19 -13.04 27.17 17.42
N ALA A 20 -11.85 27.64 17.78
CA ALA A 20 -10.76 27.87 16.84
C ALA A 20 -10.23 26.56 16.23
N VAL A 21 -10.11 25.50 17.02
CA VAL A 21 -9.71 24.15 16.53
C VAL A 21 -10.76 23.58 15.59
N VAL A 22 -12.04 23.70 15.96
CA VAL A 22 -13.15 23.24 15.09
C VAL A 22 -13.19 24.06 13.80
N LEU A 23 -13.02 25.38 13.87
CA LEU A 23 -12.99 26.25 12.69
C LEU A 23 -11.77 25.94 11.79
N PHE A 24 -10.60 25.67 12.39
CA PHE A 24 -9.40 25.28 11.66
C PHE A 24 -9.56 23.92 10.99
N ALA A 25 -10.13 22.95 11.70
CA ALA A 25 -10.49 21.62 11.14
C ALA A 25 -11.50 21.76 10.01
N LEU A 26 -12.52 22.62 10.17
CA LEU A 26 -13.52 22.90 9.15
C LEU A 26 -12.91 23.60 7.92
N ILE A 27 -12.01 24.56 8.12
CA ILE A 27 -11.28 25.23 7.04
C ILE A 27 -10.37 24.26 6.31
N LYS A 28 -9.68 23.36 7.03
CA LYS A 28 -8.84 22.32 6.46
C LYS A 28 -9.71 21.28 5.69
N TYR A 29 -10.88 20.95 6.22
CA TYR A 29 -11.86 20.09 5.54
C TYR A 29 -12.44 20.74 4.28
N LEU A 30 -12.78 22.03 4.34
CA LEU A 30 -13.32 22.79 3.20
C LEU A 30 -12.26 23.13 2.14
N ARG A 31 -10.97 23.15 2.52
CA ARG A 31 -9.84 23.37 1.60
C ARG A 31 -9.30 22.08 0.99
N ARG A 32 -9.84 20.90 1.34
CA ARG A 32 -9.55 19.69 0.56
C ARG A 32 -9.96 19.97 -0.89
N PRO A 33 -9.08 19.78 -1.88
CA PRO A 33 -9.45 19.98 -3.26
C PRO A 33 -10.61 19.04 -3.56
N LYS A 34 -11.82 19.61 -3.68
CA LYS A 34 -12.93 18.87 -4.30
C LYS A 34 -12.45 18.56 -5.71
N MET A 35 -12.27 17.29 -6.02
CA MET A 35 -11.94 16.87 -7.38
C MET A 35 -12.99 17.51 -8.29
N LYS A 36 -12.54 18.37 -9.21
CA LYS A 36 -13.41 18.91 -10.26
C LYS A 36 -13.91 17.70 -11.03
N LYS A 37 -15.22 17.44 -11.02
CA LYS A 37 -15.83 16.53 -11.98
C LYS A 37 -15.49 17.09 -13.36
N THR A 38 -14.62 16.41 -14.08
CA THR A 38 -14.30 16.78 -15.45
C THR A 38 -15.47 16.32 -16.33
N ASP A 39 -15.90 17.16 -17.29
CA ASP A 39 -16.90 16.75 -18.28
C ASP A 39 -16.40 15.61 -19.19
N GLY A 40 -15.15 15.18 -19.01
CA GLY A 40 -14.47 14.13 -19.72
C GLY A 40 -13.05 14.50 -20.11
N PHE A 41 -12.34 13.53 -20.65
CA PHE A 41 -10.97 13.69 -21.18
C PHE A 41 -10.77 12.81 -22.42
N LEU A 42 -9.77 13.15 -23.20
CA LEU A 42 -9.31 12.41 -24.37
C LEU A 42 -7.84 12.03 -24.16
N ILE A 43 -7.51 10.74 -24.20
CA ILE A 43 -6.12 10.26 -24.27
C ILE A 43 -5.82 10.05 -25.75
N ARG A 44 -4.74 10.63 -26.27
CA ARG A 44 -4.32 10.52 -27.67
C ARG A 44 -3.10 9.61 -27.80
N ASP A 45 -3.09 8.81 -28.85
CA ASP A 45 -1.94 8.00 -29.28
C ASP A 45 -1.38 7.10 -28.17
N VAL A 46 -2.25 6.34 -27.50
CA VAL A 46 -1.89 5.45 -26.40
C VAL A 46 -1.88 3.98 -26.83
N HIS A 47 -0.98 3.17 -26.27
CA HIS A 47 -1.08 1.71 -26.31
C HIS A 47 -2.15 1.25 -25.33
N VAL A 48 -3.07 0.37 -25.74
CA VAL A 48 -4.21 -0.08 -24.93
C VAL A 48 -4.14 -1.59 -24.69
N ILE A 49 -3.98 -2.00 -23.44
CA ILE A 49 -4.26 -3.36 -22.98
C ILE A 49 -5.75 -3.44 -22.67
N ILE A 50 -6.50 -4.24 -23.44
CA ILE A 50 -7.97 -4.32 -23.29
C ILE A 50 -8.40 -4.96 -21.98
N GLY A 51 -7.56 -5.85 -21.39
CA GLY A 51 -7.90 -6.68 -20.23
C GLY A 51 -8.47 -8.07 -20.61
N SER A 52 -8.67 -8.34 -21.91
CA SER A 52 -9.14 -9.63 -22.42
C SER A 52 -8.03 -10.54 -22.94
N GLY A 53 -6.77 -10.11 -22.82
CA GLY A 53 -5.62 -10.77 -23.44
C GLY A 53 -5.27 -10.19 -24.83
N SER A 54 -5.90 -9.07 -25.22
CA SER A 54 -5.68 -8.37 -26.48
C SER A 54 -5.20 -6.95 -26.26
N GLU A 55 -4.49 -6.41 -27.25
CA GLU A 55 -3.89 -5.08 -27.23
C GLU A 55 -4.23 -4.30 -28.51
N LEU A 56 -4.26 -2.98 -28.40
CA LEU A 56 -4.44 -2.05 -29.50
C LEU A 56 -3.39 -0.95 -29.41
N PHE A 57 -2.70 -0.67 -30.51
CA PHE A 57 -1.65 0.36 -30.57
C PHE A 57 -2.18 1.64 -31.22
N HIS A 58 -1.60 2.77 -30.84
CA HIS A 58 -1.92 4.09 -31.40
C HIS A 58 -3.40 4.45 -31.32
N GLN A 59 -4.00 4.27 -30.16
CA GLN A 59 -5.43 4.53 -29.96
C GLN A 59 -5.68 5.91 -29.35
N ASN A 60 -6.82 6.48 -29.73
CA ASN A 60 -7.42 7.62 -29.07
C ASN A 60 -8.60 7.12 -28.23
N VAL A 61 -8.63 7.45 -26.94
CA VAL A 61 -9.64 6.97 -25.99
C VAL A 61 -10.38 8.16 -25.40
N LEU A 62 -11.67 8.28 -25.72
CA LEU A 62 -12.55 9.34 -25.24
C LEU A 62 -13.36 8.84 -24.05
N VAL A 63 -13.28 9.56 -22.92
CA VAL A 63 -14.07 9.33 -21.70
C VAL A 63 -15.00 10.51 -21.47
N ARG A 64 -16.31 10.24 -21.23
CA ARG A 64 -17.31 11.23 -20.83
C ARG A 64 -18.30 10.65 -19.85
N GLY A 65 -18.63 11.44 -18.82
CA GLY A 65 -19.61 11.03 -17.79
C GLY A 65 -19.22 9.73 -17.09
N GLY A 66 -17.89 9.50 -16.91
CA GLY A 66 -17.38 8.31 -16.26
C GLY A 66 -17.33 7.04 -17.13
N ILE A 67 -17.68 7.15 -18.43
CA ILE A 67 -17.80 6.02 -19.35
C ILE A 67 -16.86 6.20 -20.53
N ILE A 68 -16.22 5.12 -20.98
CA ILE A 68 -15.46 5.07 -22.22
C ILE A 68 -16.45 5.18 -23.39
N LYS A 69 -16.40 6.28 -24.12
CA LYS A 69 -17.37 6.59 -25.20
C LYS A 69 -16.91 6.13 -26.55
N ARG A 70 -15.58 6.22 -26.80
CA ARG A 70 -15.02 5.86 -28.10
C ARG A 70 -13.55 5.44 -27.95
N ILE A 71 -13.18 4.43 -28.71
CA ILE A 71 -11.80 3.99 -28.93
C ILE A 71 -11.58 3.97 -30.44
N SER A 72 -10.53 4.63 -30.95
CA SER A 72 -10.30 4.76 -32.39
C SER A 72 -8.82 5.00 -32.69
N SER A 73 -8.32 4.37 -33.76
CA SER A 73 -7.03 4.73 -34.35
C SER A 73 -7.07 6.07 -35.10
N ASP A 74 -8.27 6.48 -35.58
CA ASP A 74 -8.44 7.79 -36.19
C ASP A 74 -8.54 8.88 -35.13
N PRO A 75 -8.12 10.11 -35.42
CA PRO A 75 -8.27 11.24 -34.51
C PRO A 75 -9.72 11.44 -34.06
N ILE A 76 -9.93 11.67 -32.81
CA ILE A 76 -11.24 12.01 -32.24
C ILE A 76 -11.30 13.53 -32.07
N GLU A 77 -12.19 14.17 -32.84
CA GLU A 77 -12.50 15.59 -32.68
C GLU A 77 -13.68 15.75 -31.72
N ASP A 78 -13.36 15.99 -30.47
CA ASP A 78 -14.38 16.23 -29.45
C ASP A 78 -13.89 17.32 -28.46
N ALA A 79 -14.80 18.24 -28.11
CA ALA A 79 -14.52 19.30 -27.15
C ALA A 79 -14.58 18.70 -25.73
N VAL A 80 -13.43 18.32 -25.20
CA VAL A 80 -13.26 17.82 -23.83
C VAL A 80 -12.51 18.83 -22.95
N ALA A 81 -12.72 18.72 -21.66
CA ALA A 81 -12.06 19.61 -20.69
C ALA A 81 -10.54 19.35 -20.58
N SER A 82 -10.08 18.17 -20.94
CA SER A 82 -8.67 17.78 -20.82
C SER A 82 -8.27 16.84 -21.96
N VAL A 83 -7.09 17.09 -22.52
CA VAL A 83 -6.42 16.18 -23.49
C VAL A 83 -5.12 15.72 -22.84
N ILE A 84 -4.90 14.41 -22.86
CA ILE A 84 -3.71 13.75 -22.33
C ILE A 84 -2.94 13.20 -23.52
N ASP A 85 -1.66 13.51 -23.62
CA ASP A 85 -0.76 12.89 -24.56
C ASP A 85 -0.41 11.49 -24.04
N GLY A 86 -0.78 10.46 -24.79
CA GLY A 86 -0.55 9.06 -24.46
C GLY A 86 0.63 8.44 -25.21
N THR A 87 1.38 9.26 -25.98
CA THR A 87 2.51 8.77 -26.78
C THR A 87 3.54 8.06 -25.89
N GLY A 88 3.81 6.80 -26.18
CA GLY A 88 4.72 5.96 -25.39
C GLY A 88 4.16 5.47 -24.04
N LEU A 89 2.90 5.79 -23.73
CA LEU A 89 2.23 5.32 -22.53
C LEU A 89 1.33 4.10 -22.82
N THR A 90 1.07 3.32 -21.79
CA THR A 90 0.17 2.16 -21.83
C THR A 90 -1.06 2.42 -20.96
N LEU A 91 -2.26 2.20 -21.50
CA LEU A 91 -3.54 2.29 -20.82
C LEU A 91 -4.11 0.90 -20.59
N MET A 92 -4.54 0.60 -19.36
CA MET A 92 -5.18 -0.67 -19.03
C MET A 92 -6.37 -0.46 -18.07
N PRO A 93 -7.23 -1.48 -17.87
CA PRO A 93 -8.27 -1.41 -16.83
C PRO A 93 -7.66 -1.26 -15.45
N GLY A 94 -8.39 -0.65 -14.52
CA GLY A 94 -8.06 -0.66 -13.10
C GLY A 94 -8.02 -2.09 -12.55
N LEU A 95 -7.08 -2.34 -11.63
CA LEU A 95 -6.95 -3.62 -10.95
C LEU A 95 -8.16 -3.88 -10.05
N ILE A 96 -8.56 -5.15 -9.99
CA ILE A 96 -9.64 -5.67 -9.16
C ILE A 96 -9.03 -6.71 -8.22
N ASP A 97 -9.06 -6.42 -6.93
CA ASP A 97 -8.66 -7.37 -5.89
C ASP A 97 -9.90 -8.03 -5.29
N SER A 98 -10.04 -9.33 -5.52
CA SER A 98 -11.22 -10.11 -5.14
C SER A 98 -11.16 -10.68 -3.73
N HIS A 99 -10.07 -10.44 -2.99
CA HIS A 99 -9.88 -10.93 -1.63
C HIS A 99 -8.94 -10.03 -0.83
N ILE A 100 -9.53 -9.13 -0.05
CA ILE A 100 -8.79 -8.31 0.92
C ILE A 100 -9.50 -8.31 2.27
N HIS A 101 -8.83 -7.79 3.28
CA HIS A 101 -9.38 -7.49 4.59
C HIS A 101 -9.09 -6.05 4.99
N ILE A 102 -10.15 -5.23 5.15
CA ILE A 102 -10.02 -3.88 5.70
C ILE A 102 -10.11 -3.97 7.22
N GLN A 103 -8.98 -4.27 7.83
CA GLN A 103 -8.89 -4.65 9.25
C GLN A 103 -9.17 -3.55 10.28
N GLY A 104 -9.73 -2.43 9.90
CA GLY A 104 -10.05 -1.34 10.83
C GLY A 104 -10.86 -1.71 12.07
N GLY A 105 -11.15 -2.98 12.23
CA GLY A 105 -11.90 -3.49 13.34
C GLY A 105 -11.22 -4.54 14.20
N PHE A 106 -10.16 -5.21 13.77
CA PHE A 106 -9.54 -6.26 14.60
C PHE A 106 -8.84 -5.70 15.83
N SER A 107 -8.32 -4.49 15.75
CA SER A 107 -7.70 -3.79 16.87
C SER A 107 -8.70 -2.97 17.68
N CYS A 108 -9.90 -2.69 17.14
CA CYS A 108 -10.92 -1.90 17.81
C CYS A 108 -11.66 -2.73 18.87
N ARG A 109 -11.97 -2.11 19.99
CA ARG A 109 -12.66 -2.72 21.13
C ARG A 109 -14.12 -2.32 21.22
N ASN A 110 -14.54 -1.32 20.45
CA ASN A 110 -15.89 -0.76 20.43
C ASN A 110 -16.13 0.06 19.17
N GLU A 111 -17.36 0.53 19.00
CA GLU A 111 -17.79 1.35 17.88
C GLU A 111 -17.06 2.70 17.78
N GLU A 112 -16.73 3.33 18.91
CA GLU A 112 -16.06 4.64 18.92
C GLU A 112 -14.63 4.54 18.36
N GLU A 113 -13.87 3.52 18.74
CA GLU A 113 -12.54 3.24 18.17
C GLU A 113 -12.63 2.92 16.68
N SER A 114 -13.65 2.15 16.27
CA SER A 114 -13.91 1.81 14.86
C SER A 114 -14.26 3.04 14.03
N ASP A 115 -15.12 3.92 14.55
CA ASP A 115 -15.50 5.17 13.88
C ASP A 115 -14.29 6.15 13.79
N ALA A 116 -13.44 6.17 14.81
CA ALA A 116 -12.20 6.95 14.79
C ALA A 116 -11.24 6.44 13.71
N PHE A 117 -11.02 5.13 13.62
CA PHE A 117 -10.20 4.53 12.58
C PHE A 117 -10.73 4.85 11.17
N MET A 118 -12.03 4.69 10.95
CA MET A 118 -12.67 5.04 9.68
C MET A 118 -12.43 6.49 9.28
N ARG A 119 -12.58 7.41 10.23
CA ARG A 119 -12.43 8.85 9.97
C ARG A 119 -10.98 9.26 9.72
N GLU A 120 -10.05 8.69 10.47
CA GLU A 120 -8.66 9.15 10.53
C GLU A 120 -7.73 8.37 9.60
N ARG A 121 -8.00 7.08 9.39
CA ARG A 121 -7.08 6.18 8.69
C ARG A 121 -7.54 5.79 7.28
N ILE A 122 -8.81 5.48 7.09
CA ILE A 122 -9.30 4.97 5.80
C ILE A 122 -9.06 5.93 4.64
N PRO A 123 -9.32 7.25 4.74
CA PRO A 123 -9.05 8.16 3.62
C PRO A 123 -7.57 8.15 3.21
N GLN A 124 -6.67 8.00 4.19
CA GLN A 124 -5.23 7.93 3.94
C GLN A 124 -4.83 6.59 3.32
N ILE A 125 -5.31 5.47 3.86
CA ILE A 125 -5.06 4.13 3.31
C ILE A 125 -5.45 4.08 1.83
N PHE A 126 -6.63 4.60 1.47
CA PHE A 126 -7.07 4.58 0.09
C PHE A 126 -6.29 5.54 -0.82
N SER A 127 -6.01 6.75 -0.35
CA SER A 127 -5.33 7.77 -1.18
C SER A 127 -3.82 7.57 -1.31
N GLU A 128 -3.19 6.86 -0.38
CA GLU A 128 -1.73 6.65 -0.35
C GLU A 128 -1.34 5.18 -0.59
N GLY A 129 -2.19 4.23 -0.19
CA GLY A 129 -1.88 2.80 -0.19
C GLY A 129 -2.62 1.96 -1.23
N VAL A 130 -3.74 2.41 -1.79
CA VAL A 130 -4.57 1.60 -2.68
C VAL A 130 -4.68 2.21 -4.09
N LEU A 131 -5.25 3.41 -4.19
CA LEU A 131 -5.47 4.06 -5.49
C LEU A 131 -4.17 4.34 -6.27
N PRO A 132 -3.05 4.77 -5.64
CA PRO A 132 -1.78 4.96 -6.35
C PRO A 132 -1.21 3.70 -6.99
N TYR A 133 -1.62 2.53 -6.52
CA TYR A 133 -1.21 1.23 -7.06
C TYR A 133 -2.16 0.68 -8.13
N GLY A 134 -3.12 1.49 -8.57
CA GLY A 134 -4.04 1.13 -9.64
C GLY A 134 -5.24 0.27 -9.23
N VAL A 135 -5.41 0.00 -7.93
CA VAL A 135 -6.52 -0.83 -7.43
C VAL A 135 -7.77 0.04 -7.35
N THR A 136 -8.74 -0.21 -8.23
CA THR A 136 -9.97 0.58 -8.34
C THR A 136 -11.21 -0.12 -7.81
N THR A 137 -11.12 -1.44 -7.60
CA THR A 137 -12.21 -2.26 -7.04
C THR A 137 -11.63 -3.32 -6.10
N ILE A 138 -12.27 -3.50 -4.95
CA ILE A 138 -11.87 -4.46 -3.91
C ILE A 138 -13.10 -5.21 -3.39
N LYS A 139 -12.90 -6.47 -2.98
CA LYS A 139 -13.88 -7.25 -2.22
C LYS A 139 -13.32 -7.54 -0.83
N ASP A 140 -13.97 -7.01 0.20
CA ASP A 140 -13.65 -7.32 1.59
C ASP A 140 -14.31 -8.64 2.00
N LEU A 141 -13.53 -9.58 2.52
CA LEU A 141 -13.98 -10.92 2.85
C LEU A 141 -14.05 -11.21 4.35
N ASP A 142 -13.99 -10.21 5.17
CA ASP A 142 -14.30 -10.27 6.61
C ASP A 142 -13.91 -8.96 7.30
N ALA A 143 -14.89 -8.23 7.75
CA ALA A 143 -14.67 -7.06 8.60
C ALA A 143 -15.84 -6.89 9.57
N PRO A 144 -15.65 -6.19 10.71
CA PRO A 144 -16.72 -5.88 11.64
C PRO A 144 -17.90 -5.21 10.92
N LYS A 145 -19.12 -5.73 11.13
CA LYS A 145 -20.33 -5.25 10.44
C LYS A 145 -20.58 -3.77 10.64
N HIS A 146 -20.40 -3.25 11.86
CA HIS A 146 -20.52 -1.82 12.15
C HIS A 146 -19.59 -0.97 11.27
N PHE A 147 -18.36 -1.42 11.08
CA PHE A 147 -17.36 -0.73 10.27
C PHE A 147 -17.67 -0.83 8.77
N ILE A 148 -17.81 -2.06 8.27
CA ILE A 148 -17.82 -2.28 6.82
C ILE A 148 -19.09 -1.77 6.14
N TYR A 149 -20.25 -1.83 6.82
CA TYR A 149 -21.50 -1.29 6.28
C TYR A 149 -21.44 0.23 6.18
N LYS A 150 -20.94 0.91 7.22
CA LYS A 150 -20.73 2.37 7.19
C LYS A 150 -19.71 2.79 6.13
N LEU A 151 -18.62 2.05 5.99
CA LEU A 151 -17.59 2.35 4.99
C LEU A 151 -18.16 2.23 3.58
N ARG A 152 -18.87 1.14 3.27
CA ARG A 152 -19.56 0.96 2.00
C ARG A 152 -20.46 2.15 1.68
N ASP A 153 -21.28 2.57 2.65
CA ASP A 153 -22.26 3.65 2.45
C ASP A 153 -21.54 5.01 2.24
N LYS A 154 -20.44 5.27 2.95
CA LYS A 154 -19.61 6.47 2.76
C LYS A 154 -18.89 6.51 1.41
N LEU A 155 -18.42 5.36 0.92
CA LEU A 155 -17.86 5.26 -0.43
C LEU A 155 -18.93 5.46 -1.50
N LYS A 156 -20.10 4.83 -1.36
CA LYS A 156 -21.24 5.00 -2.28
C LYS A 156 -21.75 6.45 -2.33
N SER A 157 -21.77 7.13 -1.21
CA SER A 157 -22.17 8.55 -1.15
C SER A 157 -21.10 9.53 -1.64
N GLY A 158 -19.84 9.08 -1.79
CA GLY A 158 -18.68 9.92 -2.10
C GLY A 158 -18.21 10.78 -0.93
N GLU A 159 -18.61 10.46 0.29
CA GLU A 159 -18.07 11.09 1.51
C GLU A 159 -16.60 10.70 1.72
N ILE A 160 -16.25 9.46 1.39
CA ILE A 160 -14.87 8.97 1.32
C ILE A 160 -14.53 8.65 -0.14
N THR A 161 -13.37 9.10 -0.61
CA THR A 161 -12.82 8.70 -1.90
C THR A 161 -12.00 7.42 -1.70
N GLY A 162 -12.28 6.39 -2.51
CA GLY A 162 -11.60 5.11 -2.42
C GLY A 162 -12.01 4.19 -3.56
N PRO A 163 -11.49 2.95 -3.60
CA PRO A 163 -11.88 1.94 -4.56
C PRO A 163 -13.38 1.62 -4.42
N GLU A 164 -13.98 1.05 -5.46
CA GLU A 164 -15.31 0.44 -5.31
C GLU A 164 -15.21 -0.76 -4.39
N LEU A 165 -16.10 -0.82 -3.39
CA LEU A 165 -16.08 -1.83 -2.34
C LEU A 165 -17.28 -2.75 -2.45
N LEU A 166 -17.00 -4.06 -2.63
CA LEU A 166 -17.96 -5.14 -2.43
C LEU A 166 -17.68 -5.80 -1.08
N ILE A 167 -18.70 -6.29 -0.40
CA ILE A 167 -18.58 -6.80 0.97
C ILE A 167 -19.30 -8.12 1.19
N VAL A 168 -18.77 -8.92 2.14
CA VAL A 168 -19.45 -10.09 2.67
C VAL A 168 -20.03 -9.84 4.08
N GLY A 169 -19.53 -8.83 4.80
CA GLY A 169 -19.84 -8.63 6.22
C GLY A 169 -19.19 -9.71 7.10
N PRO A 170 -19.84 -10.09 8.22
CA PRO A 170 -19.36 -11.18 9.09
C PRO A 170 -19.25 -12.52 8.38
N ASN A 171 -18.21 -13.28 8.73
CA ASN A 171 -17.88 -14.59 8.20
C ASN A 171 -18.61 -15.70 8.99
N PHE A 172 -19.24 -16.67 8.32
CA PHE A 172 -19.76 -17.86 8.99
C PHE A 172 -18.63 -18.79 9.45
N THR A 173 -18.70 -19.23 10.69
CA THR A 173 -17.71 -20.15 11.26
C THR A 173 -18.34 -21.06 12.31
N ALA A 174 -17.64 -22.16 12.69
CA ALA A 174 -18.01 -22.96 13.83
C ALA A 174 -17.67 -22.22 15.15
N PRO A 175 -18.34 -22.49 16.27
CA PRO A 175 -17.86 -22.05 17.59
C PRO A 175 -16.42 -22.53 17.81
N GLY A 176 -15.51 -21.56 18.06
CA GLY A 176 -14.07 -21.85 18.15
C GLY A 176 -13.34 -21.97 16.81
N GLY A 177 -13.99 -21.64 15.70
CA GLY A 177 -13.38 -21.60 14.38
C GLY A 177 -12.70 -20.27 14.06
N HIS A 178 -12.03 -20.21 12.90
CA HIS A 178 -11.51 -18.96 12.33
C HIS A 178 -12.64 -18.21 11.62
N PRO A 179 -12.75 -16.87 11.73
CA PRO A 179 -11.85 -15.91 12.39
C PRO A 179 -12.17 -15.66 13.87
N ALA A 180 -13.28 -16.17 14.41
CA ALA A 180 -13.75 -15.88 15.76
C ALA A 180 -12.73 -16.19 16.87
N SER A 181 -11.99 -17.30 16.74
CA SER A 181 -10.96 -17.72 17.71
C SER A 181 -9.55 -17.28 17.37
N THR A 182 -9.37 -16.59 16.25
CA THR A 182 -8.08 -16.08 15.76
C THR A 182 -8.11 -14.56 15.72
N LEU A 183 -8.49 -13.95 14.60
CA LEU A 183 -8.52 -12.50 14.42
C LEU A 183 -9.43 -11.78 15.44
N GLY A 184 -10.63 -12.32 15.69
CA GLY A 184 -11.59 -11.79 16.67
C GLY A 184 -11.24 -12.05 18.13
N SER A 185 -10.20 -12.84 18.43
CA SER A 185 -9.88 -13.25 19.82
C SER A 185 -9.40 -12.12 20.71
N ASN A 186 -8.95 -11.00 20.14
CA ASN A 186 -8.40 -9.87 20.88
C ASN A 186 -9.48 -8.98 21.51
N SER A 187 -10.75 -9.10 21.09
CA SER A 187 -11.85 -8.29 21.57
C SER A 187 -13.18 -9.04 21.43
N LEU A 188 -13.97 -9.10 22.51
CA LEU A 188 -15.32 -9.68 22.45
C LEU A 188 -16.22 -8.90 21.46
N TRP A 189 -16.04 -7.60 21.37
CA TRP A 189 -16.77 -6.77 20.41
C TRP A 189 -16.37 -7.15 18.98
N ALA A 190 -15.07 -7.16 18.64
CA ALA A 190 -14.60 -7.54 17.31
C ALA A 190 -15.10 -8.93 16.93
N LYS A 191 -15.01 -9.92 17.84
CA LYS A 191 -15.52 -11.27 17.62
C LYS A 191 -17.02 -11.28 17.24
N SER A 192 -17.86 -10.54 17.97
CA SER A 192 -19.31 -10.48 17.72
C SER A 192 -19.68 -9.71 16.46
N GLU A 193 -18.79 -8.85 15.97
CA GLU A 193 -19.01 -8.02 14.79
C GLU A 193 -18.58 -8.70 13.48
N MET A 194 -17.56 -9.60 13.53
CA MET A 194 -16.96 -10.18 12.34
C MET A 194 -17.24 -11.66 12.12
N ALA A 195 -17.87 -12.35 13.10
CA ALA A 195 -18.14 -13.77 13.00
C ALA A 195 -19.59 -14.12 13.33
N ILE A 196 -20.18 -14.98 12.52
CA ILE A 196 -21.46 -15.66 12.78
C ILE A 196 -21.13 -17.10 13.14
N GLU A 197 -21.03 -17.40 14.45
CA GLU A 197 -20.77 -18.76 14.93
C GLU A 197 -22.04 -19.60 14.81
N VAL A 198 -22.00 -20.67 14.00
CA VAL A 198 -23.15 -21.53 13.73
C VAL A 198 -22.90 -22.96 14.17
N SER A 199 -23.91 -23.54 14.82
CA SER A 199 -23.97 -24.95 15.24
C SER A 199 -25.32 -25.61 14.97
N THR A 200 -26.31 -24.83 14.48
CA THR A 200 -27.64 -25.32 14.12
C THR A 200 -28.11 -24.76 12.77
N PRO A 201 -29.03 -25.45 12.07
CA PRO A 201 -29.60 -24.97 10.84
C PRO A 201 -30.30 -23.60 10.96
N GLU A 202 -30.95 -23.34 12.08
CA GLU A 202 -31.68 -22.08 12.33
C GLU A 202 -30.71 -20.90 12.39
N GLN A 203 -29.51 -21.08 12.99
CA GLN A 203 -28.49 -20.02 13.05
C GLN A 203 -27.95 -19.69 11.65
N VAL A 204 -27.84 -20.68 10.76
CA VAL A 204 -27.45 -20.45 9.36
C VAL A 204 -28.50 -19.60 8.65
N SER A 205 -29.80 -20.00 8.73
CA SER A 205 -30.88 -19.27 8.07
C SER A 205 -31.02 -17.85 8.59
N GLU A 206 -30.86 -17.66 9.91
CA GLU A 206 -30.90 -16.33 10.55
C GLU A 206 -29.76 -15.46 10.06
N GLY A 207 -28.51 -15.99 10.05
CA GLY A 207 -27.33 -15.23 9.57
C GLY A 207 -27.46 -14.83 8.10
N ILE A 208 -27.94 -15.71 7.23
CA ILE A 208 -28.18 -15.39 5.80
C ILE A 208 -29.22 -14.28 5.68
N ARG A 209 -30.31 -14.34 6.46
CA ARG A 209 -31.35 -13.31 6.48
C ARG A 209 -30.77 -11.95 6.90
N GLU A 210 -30.01 -11.90 7.98
CA GLU A 210 -29.35 -10.67 8.45
C GLU A 210 -28.40 -10.07 7.42
N LEU A 211 -27.56 -10.89 6.79
CA LEU A 211 -26.62 -10.43 5.77
C LEU A 211 -27.33 -9.92 4.52
N LYS A 212 -28.42 -10.59 4.10
CA LYS A 212 -29.25 -10.13 2.99
C LYS A 212 -29.93 -8.78 3.28
N GLU A 213 -30.48 -8.63 4.49
CA GLU A 213 -31.08 -7.36 4.93
C GLU A 213 -30.05 -6.23 5.01
N ALA A 214 -28.81 -6.55 5.40
CA ALA A 214 -27.68 -5.60 5.40
C ALA A 214 -27.18 -5.25 4.00
N GLY A 215 -27.61 -5.99 2.97
CA GLY A 215 -27.28 -5.74 1.57
C GLY A 215 -25.81 -6.04 1.26
N VAL A 216 -25.30 -7.16 1.76
CA VAL A 216 -23.98 -7.67 1.36
C VAL A 216 -24.02 -8.20 -0.08
N ASP A 217 -22.87 -8.29 -0.72
CA ASP A 217 -22.75 -8.72 -2.11
C ASP A 217 -22.54 -10.24 -2.25
N PHE A 218 -21.86 -10.86 -1.28
CA PHE A 218 -21.54 -12.29 -1.22
C PHE A 218 -21.63 -12.80 0.21
N LEU A 219 -21.53 -14.15 0.37
CA LEU A 219 -21.31 -14.79 1.66
C LEU A 219 -19.87 -15.31 1.74
N LYS A 220 -19.29 -15.28 2.93
CA LYS A 220 -18.01 -15.92 3.24
C LYS A 220 -18.20 -16.88 4.42
N PHE A 221 -17.53 -18.02 4.37
CA PHE A 221 -17.40 -18.91 5.50
C PHE A 221 -16.02 -19.57 5.54
N THR A 222 -15.63 -20.07 6.71
CA THR A 222 -14.40 -20.83 6.90
C THR A 222 -14.72 -22.30 6.95
N TYR A 223 -14.18 -23.09 6.02
CA TYR A 223 -14.31 -24.54 5.96
C TYR A 223 -12.97 -25.21 6.20
N GLN A 224 -12.43 -24.99 7.37
CA GLN A 224 -11.15 -25.52 7.81
C GLN A 224 -11.19 -25.81 9.30
N GLY A 225 -10.52 -26.88 9.73
CA GLY A 225 -10.32 -27.24 11.13
C GLY A 225 -8.92 -27.76 11.36
N GLY A 226 -8.62 -28.06 12.65
CA GLY A 226 -7.32 -28.55 13.07
C GLY A 226 -6.30 -27.46 13.38
N ASP A 227 -5.04 -27.76 13.17
CA ASP A 227 -3.94 -26.86 13.51
C ASP A 227 -3.87 -25.68 12.54
N TYR A 228 -3.97 -24.48 13.09
CA TYR A 228 -3.89 -23.21 12.36
C TYR A 228 -2.83 -22.31 12.99
N TRP A 229 -1.97 -21.75 12.16
CA TRP A 229 -1.00 -20.74 12.62
C TRP A 229 -1.62 -19.35 12.51
N TYR A 230 -1.67 -18.66 13.65
CA TYR A 230 -2.07 -17.27 13.74
C TYR A 230 -0.90 -16.45 14.27
N PHE A 231 -0.23 -15.72 13.39
CA PHE A 231 1.06 -15.10 13.65
C PHE A 231 2.08 -16.12 14.18
N ASP A 232 2.49 -15.99 15.44
CA ASP A 232 3.47 -16.88 16.08
C ASP A 232 2.82 -17.97 16.96
N GLU A 233 1.49 -17.98 17.05
CA GLU A 233 0.74 -18.92 17.87
C GLU A 233 0.10 -20.02 17.03
N LYS A 234 0.29 -21.26 17.46
CA LYS A 234 -0.43 -22.42 16.92
C LYS A 234 -1.73 -22.58 17.68
N ARG A 235 -2.85 -22.58 16.97
CA ARG A 235 -4.20 -22.77 17.52
C ARG A 235 -4.87 -23.97 16.86
N ASN A 236 -5.67 -24.71 17.63
CA ASN A 236 -6.55 -25.72 17.07
C ASN A 236 -7.93 -25.12 16.87
N ILE A 237 -8.37 -25.01 15.60
CA ILE A 237 -9.64 -24.39 15.24
C ILE A 237 -10.69 -25.44 14.88
N CYS A 238 -11.96 -25.09 15.11
CA CYS A 238 -13.11 -25.95 14.80
C CYS A 238 -13.60 -25.69 13.36
N LYS A 239 -13.98 -26.76 12.66
CA LYS A 239 -14.58 -26.69 11.31
C LYS A 239 -16.11 -26.70 11.41
N ILE A 240 -16.79 -25.99 10.53
CA ILE A 240 -18.25 -26.05 10.35
C ILE A 240 -18.65 -27.48 9.95
N ASP A 241 -19.76 -27.98 10.52
CA ASP A 241 -20.34 -29.26 10.11
C ASP A 241 -20.70 -29.25 8.61
N LYS A 242 -20.46 -30.38 7.92
CA LYS A 242 -20.71 -30.52 6.47
C LYS A 242 -22.14 -30.16 6.09
N THR A 243 -23.13 -30.55 6.91
CA THR A 243 -24.55 -30.27 6.61
C THR A 243 -24.86 -28.78 6.70
N LEU A 244 -24.26 -28.06 7.67
CA LEU A 244 -24.40 -26.62 7.79
C LEU A 244 -23.68 -25.88 6.66
N MET A 245 -22.49 -26.34 6.26
CA MET A 245 -21.77 -25.83 5.08
C MET A 245 -22.64 -25.95 3.82
N GLN A 246 -23.22 -27.11 3.57
CA GLN A 246 -24.12 -27.34 2.45
C GLN A 246 -25.38 -26.45 2.50
N GLN A 247 -25.89 -26.21 3.70
CA GLN A 247 -27.01 -25.28 3.90
C GLN A 247 -26.62 -23.84 3.56
N ILE A 248 -25.45 -23.35 4.02
CA ILE A 248 -24.96 -22.01 3.69
C ILE A 248 -24.89 -21.81 2.17
N ILE A 249 -24.34 -22.78 1.45
CA ILE A 249 -24.21 -22.72 -0.01
C ILE A 249 -25.59 -22.67 -0.68
N ARG A 250 -26.48 -23.59 -0.33
CA ARG A 250 -27.81 -23.71 -0.92
C ARG A 250 -28.68 -22.51 -0.61
N GLU A 251 -28.87 -22.17 0.66
CA GLU A 251 -29.74 -21.07 1.05
C GLU A 251 -29.17 -19.71 0.64
N GLY A 252 -27.85 -19.55 0.65
CA GLY A 252 -27.19 -18.37 0.10
C GLY A 252 -27.60 -18.18 -1.37
N LYS A 253 -27.45 -19.19 -2.20
CA LYS A 253 -27.82 -19.16 -3.61
C LYS A 253 -29.31 -18.88 -3.83
N GLU A 254 -30.19 -19.51 -3.05
CA GLU A 254 -31.64 -19.27 -3.08
C GLU A 254 -32.01 -17.80 -2.74
N ASN A 255 -31.18 -17.15 -1.92
CA ASN A 255 -31.32 -15.76 -1.55
C ASN A 255 -30.59 -14.78 -2.48
N GLY A 256 -29.94 -15.27 -3.54
CA GLY A 256 -29.17 -14.47 -4.49
C GLY A 256 -27.78 -14.05 -3.98
N LEU A 257 -27.30 -14.69 -2.92
CA LEU A 257 -25.98 -14.47 -2.34
C LEU A 257 -25.09 -15.69 -2.60
N TYR A 258 -24.10 -15.53 -3.45
CA TYR A 258 -23.14 -16.61 -3.72
C TYR A 258 -22.10 -16.71 -2.59
N ALA A 259 -21.78 -17.94 -2.20
CA ALA A 259 -20.86 -18.20 -1.10
C ALA A 259 -19.44 -18.51 -1.58
N THR A 260 -18.44 -17.98 -0.89
CA THR A 260 -17.03 -18.33 -1.05
C THR A 260 -16.45 -18.85 0.25
N ALA A 261 -15.46 -19.75 0.18
CA ALA A 261 -14.92 -20.47 1.35
C ALA A 261 -13.42 -20.33 1.50
N HIS A 262 -12.97 -19.98 2.72
CA HIS A 262 -11.59 -20.19 3.15
C HIS A 262 -11.31 -21.68 3.35
N VAL A 263 -10.31 -22.22 2.67
CA VAL A 263 -9.96 -23.64 2.72
C VAL A 263 -8.52 -23.89 2.27
N PHE A 264 -7.83 -24.87 2.89
CA PHE A 264 -6.43 -25.22 2.60
C PHE A 264 -6.22 -26.69 2.20
N TYR A 265 -7.20 -27.56 2.43
CA TYR A 265 -7.00 -28.99 2.30
C TYR A 265 -7.77 -29.59 1.12
N TYR A 266 -7.13 -30.53 0.41
CA TYR A 266 -7.67 -31.20 -0.75
C TYR A 266 -9.07 -31.79 -0.52
N ASP A 267 -9.23 -32.55 0.59
CA ASP A 267 -10.50 -33.21 0.87
C ASP A 267 -11.62 -32.21 1.17
N ASP A 268 -11.29 -31.09 1.83
CA ASP A 268 -12.23 -30.02 2.12
C ASP A 268 -12.64 -29.26 0.85
N VAL A 269 -11.70 -29.00 -0.07
CA VAL A 269 -11.99 -28.42 -1.39
C VAL A 269 -12.90 -29.33 -2.18
N LYS A 270 -12.65 -30.64 -2.17
CA LYS A 270 -13.51 -31.63 -2.83
C LYS A 270 -14.95 -31.58 -2.32
N GLU A 271 -15.14 -31.56 -1.00
CA GLU A 271 -16.47 -31.48 -0.38
C GLU A 271 -17.21 -30.17 -0.76
N LEU A 272 -16.49 -29.05 -0.85
CA LEU A 272 -17.05 -27.77 -1.28
C LEU A 272 -17.49 -27.80 -2.75
N LEU A 273 -16.65 -28.33 -3.65
CA LEU A 273 -16.97 -28.47 -5.07
C LEU A 273 -18.20 -29.37 -5.29
N GLU A 274 -18.25 -30.53 -4.61
CA GLU A 274 -19.41 -31.45 -4.63
C GLU A 274 -20.69 -30.76 -4.11
N SER A 275 -20.57 -29.75 -3.26
CA SER A 275 -21.69 -29.01 -2.67
C SER A 275 -22.12 -27.80 -3.51
N GLY A 276 -21.44 -27.50 -4.63
CA GLY A 276 -21.79 -26.43 -5.56
C GLY A 276 -21.39 -25.05 -5.06
N ILE A 277 -20.27 -24.94 -4.37
CA ILE A 277 -19.67 -23.67 -3.94
C ILE A 277 -19.43 -22.74 -5.14
N TYR A 278 -19.54 -21.42 -4.94
CA TYR A 278 -19.25 -20.43 -5.96
C TYR A 278 -17.75 -20.08 -6.06
N GLY A 279 -17.07 -19.92 -4.94
CA GLY A 279 -15.68 -19.50 -4.89
C GLY A 279 -14.85 -20.26 -3.85
N ILE A 280 -13.63 -20.59 -4.23
CA ILE A 280 -12.61 -21.21 -3.36
C ILE A 280 -11.51 -20.18 -3.14
N GLU A 281 -11.27 -19.84 -1.89
CA GLU A 281 -10.20 -18.94 -1.47
C GLU A 281 -8.99 -19.77 -1.01
N HIS A 282 -7.77 -19.32 -1.37
CA HIS A 282 -6.48 -19.97 -1.10
C HIS A 282 -6.28 -21.31 -1.83
N GLY A 283 -7.21 -22.25 -1.71
CA GLY A 283 -7.24 -23.49 -2.45
C GLY A 283 -6.55 -24.67 -1.76
N ILE A 284 -5.89 -25.53 -2.54
CA ILE A 284 -5.22 -26.74 -2.05
C ILE A 284 -3.78 -26.40 -1.71
N LEU A 285 -3.44 -26.43 -0.43
CA LEU A 285 -2.12 -26.04 0.11
C LEU A 285 -1.40 -27.19 0.85
N ASP A 286 -2.00 -28.37 0.90
CA ASP A 286 -1.46 -29.56 1.59
C ASP A 286 -0.75 -30.54 0.66
N ARG A 287 -0.89 -30.34 -0.66
CA ARG A 287 -0.25 -31.20 -1.69
C ARG A 287 -0.26 -30.55 -3.07
N ASP A 288 0.62 -31.01 -3.94
CA ASP A 288 0.53 -30.76 -5.38
C ASP A 288 -0.59 -31.62 -6.01
N ILE A 289 -1.29 -31.05 -7.00
CA ILE A 289 -2.23 -31.78 -7.86
C ILE A 289 -1.65 -31.88 -9.27
N GLY A 290 -1.92 -33.01 -9.94
CA GLY A 290 -1.57 -33.18 -11.36
C GLY A 290 -2.72 -32.77 -12.29
N PRO A 291 -2.46 -32.55 -13.59
CA PRO A 291 -3.51 -32.22 -14.56
C PRO A 291 -4.60 -33.29 -14.70
N ASP A 292 -4.27 -34.54 -14.42
CA ASP A 292 -5.19 -35.69 -14.48
C ASP A 292 -5.81 -36.03 -13.11
N ASP A 293 -5.55 -35.22 -12.08
CA ASP A 293 -6.15 -35.42 -10.76
C ASP A 293 -7.68 -35.28 -10.85
N PRO A 294 -8.45 -36.22 -10.27
CA PRO A 294 -9.92 -36.17 -10.31
C PRO A 294 -10.52 -34.85 -9.82
N ILE A 295 -9.84 -34.12 -8.91
CA ILE A 295 -10.32 -32.86 -8.41
C ILE A 295 -10.33 -31.76 -9.49
N VAL A 296 -9.44 -31.82 -10.46
CA VAL A 296 -9.38 -30.87 -11.58
C VAL A 296 -10.64 -31.00 -12.46
N ALA A 297 -11.04 -32.26 -12.76
CA ALA A 297 -12.26 -32.53 -13.51
C ALA A 297 -13.50 -32.07 -12.72
N LEU A 298 -13.56 -32.40 -11.42
CA LEU A 298 -14.63 -31.99 -10.53
C LEU A 298 -14.74 -30.45 -10.45
N TRP A 299 -13.61 -29.74 -10.32
CA TRP A 299 -13.58 -28.29 -10.28
C TRP A 299 -14.13 -27.68 -11.57
N LYS A 300 -13.70 -28.22 -12.70
CA LYS A 300 -14.19 -27.78 -14.02
C LYS A 300 -15.69 -27.98 -14.18
N GLU A 301 -16.20 -29.13 -13.73
CA GLU A 301 -17.63 -29.45 -13.77
C GLU A 301 -18.46 -28.54 -12.85
N SER A 302 -17.94 -28.23 -11.67
CA SER A 302 -18.62 -27.35 -10.71
C SER A 302 -18.75 -25.91 -11.20
N GLY A 303 -17.80 -25.43 -12.03
CA GLY A 303 -17.71 -24.04 -12.45
C GLY A 303 -17.30 -23.08 -11.34
N ALA A 304 -16.84 -23.59 -10.20
CA ALA A 304 -16.40 -22.76 -9.07
C ALA A 304 -15.19 -21.90 -9.45
N HIS A 305 -15.20 -20.64 -9.02
CA HIS A 305 -14.09 -19.72 -9.18
C HIS A 305 -12.98 -20.03 -8.18
N PHE A 306 -11.74 -19.71 -8.55
CA PHE A 306 -10.58 -19.83 -7.69
C PHE A 306 -9.93 -18.46 -7.45
N VAL A 307 -9.62 -18.15 -6.19
CA VAL A 307 -8.89 -16.94 -5.77
C VAL A 307 -7.66 -17.38 -4.98
N PRO A 308 -6.46 -17.44 -5.58
CA PRO A 308 -5.32 -18.17 -5.02
C PRO A 308 -4.63 -17.49 -3.84
N THR A 309 -4.62 -16.16 -3.77
CA THR A 309 -3.97 -15.38 -2.70
C THR A 309 -2.52 -15.84 -2.39
N VAL A 310 -1.72 -16.01 -3.45
CA VAL A 310 -0.36 -16.60 -3.35
C VAL A 310 0.52 -15.82 -2.38
N ASN A 311 0.42 -14.47 -2.41
CA ASN A 311 1.21 -13.62 -1.53
C ASN A 311 0.96 -13.92 -0.04
N ALA A 312 -0.26 -14.29 0.35
CA ALA A 312 -0.58 -14.63 1.73
C ALA A 312 0.23 -15.84 2.23
N MET A 313 0.57 -16.77 1.35
CA MET A 313 1.37 -17.96 1.69
C MET A 313 2.82 -17.62 2.05
N THR A 314 3.31 -16.43 1.75
CA THR A 314 4.63 -15.96 2.17
C THR A 314 4.72 -15.65 3.67
N TYR A 315 3.58 -15.45 4.32
CA TYR A 315 3.48 -15.21 5.77
C TYR A 315 3.29 -16.51 6.57
N GLU A 316 2.95 -17.60 5.88
CA GLU A 316 2.81 -18.93 6.47
C GLU A 316 4.18 -19.47 6.91
N LYS A 317 4.20 -20.21 8.02
CA LYS A 317 5.45 -20.80 8.52
C LYS A 317 5.86 -22.08 7.78
N ASP A 318 4.94 -22.64 7.03
CA ASP A 318 5.21 -23.80 6.18
C ASP A 318 5.55 -23.36 4.76
N PRO A 319 6.83 -23.38 4.36
CA PRO A 319 7.24 -22.97 3.03
C PRO A 319 6.70 -23.87 1.91
N ALA A 320 6.24 -25.09 2.23
CA ALA A 320 5.64 -25.97 1.25
C ALA A 320 4.32 -25.43 0.72
N ARG A 321 3.57 -24.66 1.53
CA ARG A 321 2.29 -24.06 1.10
C ARG A 321 2.46 -23.08 -0.05
N LEU A 322 3.51 -22.27 -0.04
CA LEU A 322 3.80 -21.37 -1.16
C LEU A 322 4.10 -22.16 -2.43
N ALA A 323 4.91 -23.24 -2.33
CA ALA A 323 5.23 -24.08 -3.47
C ALA A 323 3.98 -24.77 -4.02
N HIS A 324 3.13 -25.35 -3.16
CA HIS A 324 1.86 -25.96 -3.57
C HIS A 324 0.91 -24.93 -4.21
N SER A 325 0.83 -23.72 -3.66
CA SER A 325 0.00 -22.63 -4.22
C SER A 325 0.41 -22.28 -5.64
N LEU A 326 1.73 -22.05 -5.88
CA LEU A 326 2.28 -21.74 -7.21
C LEU A 326 2.04 -22.88 -8.21
N HIS A 327 2.34 -24.12 -7.79
CA HIS A 327 2.15 -25.30 -8.65
C HIS A 327 0.68 -25.49 -9.02
N ASN A 328 -0.21 -25.48 -8.03
CA ASN A 328 -1.62 -25.76 -8.22
C ASN A 328 -2.33 -24.65 -9.00
N LEU A 329 -1.92 -23.39 -8.82
CA LEU A 329 -2.38 -22.26 -9.64
C LEU A 329 -2.16 -22.55 -11.13
N LYS A 330 -0.94 -22.99 -11.50
CA LYS A 330 -0.61 -23.26 -12.91
C LYS A 330 -1.44 -24.43 -13.46
N VAL A 331 -1.57 -25.53 -12.71
CA VAL A 331 -2.37 -26.68 -13.11
C VAL A 331 -3.83 -26.29 -13.34
N LEU A 332 -4.43 -25.56 -12.40
CA LEU A 332 -5.83 -25.11 -12.49
C LEU A 332 -6.05 -24.11 -13.62
N TYR A 333 -5.08 -23.19 -13.84
CA TYR A 333 -5.11 -22.27 -14.96
C TYR A 333 -5.11 -23.00 -16.30
N ASP A 334 -4.18 -23.95 -16.50
CA ASP A 334 -4.07 -24.74 -17.73
C ASP A 334 -5.31 -25.62 -17.97
N ALA A 335 -5.96 -26.06 -16.92
CA ALA A 335 -7.23 -26.78 -17.00
C ALA A 335 -8.42 -25.88 -17.39
N GLY A 336 -8.24 -24.54 -17.40
CA GLY A 336 -9.29 -23.58 -17.74
C GLY A 336 -10.27 -23.30 -16.62
N ILE A 337 -9.86 -23.49 -15.36
CA ILE A 337 -10.66 -23.07 -14.19
C ILE A 337 -10.75 -21.55 -14.17
N PRO A 338 -11.92 -20.95 -13.87
CA PRO A 338 -12.05 -19.51 -13.74
C PRO A 338 -11.29 -19.02 -12.50
N ILE A 339 -10.20 -18.27 -12.73
CA ILE A 339 -9.34 -17.73 -11.68
C ILE A 339 -9.44 -16.20 -11.68
N ALA A 340 -9.58 -15.60 -10.51
CA ALA A 340 -9.53 -14.17 -10.29
C ALA A 340 -8.39 -13.81 -9.32
N MET A 341 -7.80 -12.63 -9.47
CA MET A 341 -6.81 -12.12 -8.53
C MET A 341 -7.46 -11.80 -7.20
N GLY A 342 -6.80 -12.20 -6.12
CA GLY A 342 -7.03 -11.78 -4.76
C GLY A 342 -5.75 -11.94 -3.96
N THR A 343 -5.52 -11.08 -2.98
CA THR A 343 -4.23 -10.99 -2.29
C THR A 343 -4.24 -11.43 -0.84
N ASP A 344 -5.40 -11.45 -0.22
CA ASP A 344 -5.56 -11.57 1.24
C ASP A 344 -4.79 -10.44 1.99
N ASN A 345 -4.74 -9.26 1.33
CA ASN A 345 -4.06 -8.09 1.85
C ASN A 345 -4.81 -7.52 3.05
N MET A 346 -4.07 -7.26 4.12
CA MET A 346 -4.58 -6.63 5.34
C MET A 346 -4.27 -5.12 5.30
N LEU A 347 -5.20 -4.32 4.80
CA LEU A 347 -4.99 -2.90 4.48
C LEU A 347 -4.61 -1.97 5.66
N GLU A 348 -4.59 -2.43 6.91
CA GLU A 348 -4.08 -1.62 8.04
C GLU A 348 -2.57 -1.38 7.98
N SER A 349 -1.83 -2.33 7.48
CA SER A 349 -0.38 -2.40 7.62
C SER A 349 0.36 -2.46 6.30
N MET A 350 -0.34 -2.57 5.17
CA MET A 350 0.26 -2.88 3.89
C MET A 350 -0.17 -1.90 2.79
N THR A 351 0.72 -1.69 1.83
CA THR A 351 0.49 -0.88 0.64
C THR A 351 0.02 -1.76 -0.51
N GLY A 352 -0.57 -1.18 -1.55
CA GLY A 352 -0.94 -1.86 -2.78
C GLY A 352 0.23 -2.48 -3.59
N GLU A 353 1.44 -2.44 -3.05
CA GLU A 353 2.55 -3.27 -3.56
C GLU A 353 2.23 -4.77 -3.52
N ILE A 354 1.31 -5.18 -2.66
CA ILE A 354 0.94 -6.59 -2.50
C ILE A 354 0.19 -7.09 -3.73
N GLU A 355 -0.68 -6.29 -4.31
CA GLU A 355 -1.36 -6.60 -5.54
C GLU A 355 -0.36 -6.74 -6.72
N HIS A 356 0.65 -5.88 -6.77
CA HIS A 356 1.73 -6.01 -7.75
C HIS A 356 2.59 -7.26 -7.51
N LYS A 357 2.82 -7.66 -6.25
CA LYS A 357 3.53 -8.90 -5.91
C LYS A 357 2.70 -10.13 -6.27
N GLU A 358 1.40 -10.10 -6.03
CA GLU A 358 0.50 -11.19 -6.43
C GLU A 358 0.58 -11.45 -7.93
N LEU A 359 0.57 -10.39 -8.76
CA LEU A 359 0.78 -10.51 -10.20
C LEU A 359 2.16 -11.11 -10.54
N ALA A 360 3.20 -10.73 -9.82
CA ALA A 360 4.55 -11.30 -10.00
C ALA A 360 4.60 -12.80 -9.65
N TYR A 361 3.90 -13.23 -8.59
CA TYR A 361 3.77 -14.65 -8.25
C TYR A 361 3.03 -15.45 -9.33
N TYR A 362 2.04 -14.86 -9.99
CA TYR A 362 1.36 -15.53 -11.10
C TYR A 362 2.33 -15.79 -12.27
N VAL A 363 3.23 -14.82 -12.54
CA VAL A 363 4.28 -15.02 -13.55
C VAL A 363 5.32 -16.04 -13.07
N GLU A 364 5.69 -16.05 -11.79
CA GLU A 364 6.56 -17.07 -11.18
C GLU A 364 5.94 -18.47 -11.28
N ALA A 365 4.62 -18.59 -11.13
CA ALA A 365 3.87 -19.84 -11.35
C ALA A 365 3.86 -20.31 -12.81
N GLY A 366 4.32 -19.49 -13.76
CA GLY A 366 4.44 -19.81 -15.19
C GLY A 366 3.34 -19.24 -16.08
N LEU A 367 2.58 -18.25 -15.61
CA LEU A 367 1.69 -17.47 -16.45
C LEU A 367 2.50 -16.38 -17.19
N THR A 368 2.02 -15.95 -18.35
CA THR A 368 2.58 -14.75 -18.99
C THR A 368 2.11 -13.47 -18.26
N PRO A 369 2.85 -12.34 -18.35
CA PRO A 369 2.40 -11.07 -17.81
C PRO A 369 0.97 -10.69 -18.22
N MET A 370 0.64 -10.85 -19.52
CA MET A 370 -0.71 -10.59 -20.03
C MET A 370 -1.77 -11.50 -19.37
N GLN A 371 -1.46 -12.77 -19.14
CA GLN A 371 -2.38 -13.68 -18.46
C GLN A 371 -2.62 -13.23 -17.01
N ALA A 372 -1.57 -12.82 -16.29
CA ALA A 372 -1.71 -12.28 -14.95
C ALA A 372 -2.59 -11.01 -14.91
N ILE A 373 -2.41 -10.10 -15.88
CA ILE A 373 -3.26 -8.89 -16.01
C ILE A 373 -4.73 -9.26 -16.22
N VAL A 374 -5.01 -10.27 -17.04
CA VAL A 374 -6.39 -10.74 -17.29
C VAL A 374 -7.04 -11.24 -15.99
N LEU A 375 -6.30 -11.95 -15.12
CA LEU A 375 -6.83 -12.41 -13.82
C LEU A 375 -7.21 -11.25 -12.89
N ALA A 376 -6.44 -10.15 -12.95
CA ALA A 376 -6.62 -8.97 -12.11
C ALA A 376 -7.60 -7.93 -12.71
N THR A 377 -8.15 -8.16 -13.88
CA THR A 377 -9.03 -7.22 -14.58
C THR A 377 -10.35 -7.89 -14.99
N ARG A 378 -10.42 -8.47 -16.19
CA ARG A 378 -11.62 -9.14 -16.69
C ARG A 378 -12.12 -10.24 -15.74
N ASN A 379 -11.23 -11.15 -15.35
CA ASN A 379 -11.64 -12.29 -14.53
C ASN A 379 -12.07 -11.85 -13.12
N GLY A 380 -11.40 -10.84 -12.53
CA GLY A 380 -11.85 -10.21 -11.30
C GLY A 380 -13.27 -9.65 -11.45
N ALA A 381 -13.56 -8.96 -12.57
CA ALA A 381 -14.89 -8.44 -12.84
C ALA A 381 -15.95 -9.55 -13.01
N GLU A 382 -15.61 -10.63 -13.71
CA GLU A 382 -16.46 -11.81 -13.88
C GLU A 382 -16.75 -12.49 -12.53
N HIS A 383 -15.71 -12.68 -11.69
CA HIS A 383 -15.87 -13.24 -10.35
C HIS A 383 -16.79 -12.40 -9.46
N LEU A 384 -16.73 -11.08 -9.59
CA LEU A 384 -17.54 -10.16 -8.79
C LEU A 384 -18.92 -9.88 -9.40
N GLY A 385 -19.24 -10.42 -10.59
CA GLY A 385 -20.51 -10.19 -11.28
C GLY A 385 -20.67 -8.76 -11.81
N ILE A 386 -19.56 -8.07 -12.06
CA ILE A 386 -19.52 -6.66 -12.52
C ILE A 386 -18.94 -6.52 -13.94
N GLU A 387 -18.77 -7.60 -14.66
CA GLU A 387 -18.14 -7.70 -15.99
C GLU A 387 -18.88 -6.88 -17.06
N LYS A 388 -20.14 -6.58 -16.85
CA LYS A 388 -20.93 -5.73 -17.78
C LYS A 388 -20.54 -4.25 -17.76
N ARG A 389 -19.77 -3.83 -16.74
CA ARG A 389 -19.41 -2.43 -16.53
C ARG A 389 -17.94 -2.18 -16.27
N LYS A 390 -17.15 -3.18 -15.83
CA LYS A 390 -15.74 -3.07 -15.44
C LYS A 390 -14.89 -4.21 -15.99
N GLY A 391 -13.58 -4.09 -15.84
CA GLY A 391 -12.60 -5.12 -16.16
C GLY A 391 -12.04 -5.04 -17.58
N LEU A 392 -12.58 -4.16 -18.44
CA LEU A 392 -12.11 -4.00 -19.82
C LEU A 392 -11.99 -2.53 -20.20
N VAL A 393 -10.99 -2.20 -21.02
CA VAL A 393 -10.95 -0.95 -21.80
C VAL A 393 -11.79 -1.15 -23.06
N LYS A 394 -13.09 -0.89 -22.96
CA LYS A 394 -14.07 -1.10 -24.03
C LYS A 394 -15.15 -0.03 -23.99
N GLU A 395 -15.65 0.36 -25.18
CA GLU A 395 -16.76 1.30 -25.27
C GLU A 395 -17.99 0.83 -24.48
N GLY A 396 -18.58 1.74 -23.72
CA GLY A 396 -19.70 1.50 -22.81
C GLY A 396 -19.32 1.11 -21.39
N MET A 397 -18.05 0.74 -21.12
CA MET A 397 -17.55 0.40 -19.79
C MET A 397 -17.28 1.66 -18.96
N GLU A 398 -17.32 1.52 -17.64
CA GLU A 398 -16.86 2.54 -16.71
C GLU A 398 -15.36 2.80 -16.93
N ALA A 399 -14.96 4.06 -16.87
CA ALA A 399 -13.58 4.46 -17.06
C ALA A 399 -12.79 4.34 -15.75
N ASP A 400 -12.62 3.10 -15.28
CA ASP A 400 -11.68 2.71 -14.24
C ASP A 400 -10.40 2.27 -14.96
N LEU A 401 -9.41 3.16 -15.01
CA LEU A 401 -8.28 3.07 -15.92
C LEU A 401 -6.97 3.39 -15.21
N ILE A 402 -5.91 2.70 -15.63
CA ILE A 402 -4.52 2.97 -15.23
C ILE A 402 -3.75 3.40 -16.45
N LEU A 403 -3.06 4.53 -16.38
CA LEU A 403 -2.11 4.99 -17.37
C LEU A 403 -0.70 4.76 -16.84
N LEU A 404 0.12 4.02 -17.58
CA LEU A 404 1.46 3.57 -17.20
C LEU A 404 2.51 4.13 -18.13
N GLU A 405 3.70 4.40 -17.62
CA GLU A 405 4.85 4.83 -18.39
C GLU A 405 5.56 3.68 -19.12
N LYS A 406 5.29 2.43 -18.74
CA LYS A 406 5.87 1.22 -19.30
C LYS A 406 4.81 0.15 -19.49
N ASP A 407 5.05 -0.75 -20.42
CA ASP A 407 4.16 -1.85 -20.75
C ASP A 407 4.28 -3.01 -19.77
N PRO A 408 3.24 -3.29 -18.94
CA PRO A 408 3.25 -4.43 -18.03
C PRO A 408 3.03 -5.78 -18.73
N ALA A 409 2.62 -5.81 -20.00
CA ALA A 409 2.52 -7.04 -20.77
C ALA A 409 3.88 -7.53 -21.27
N GLU A 410 4.86 -6.63 -21.44
CA GLU A 410 6.25 -7.00 -21.72
C GLU A 410 6.96 -7.56 -20.47
N ASP A 411 6.77 -6.89 -19.33
CA ASP A 411 7.32 -7.28 -18.02
C ASP A 411 6.34 -6.86 -16.93
N ILE A 412 5.84 -7.82 -16.16
CA ILE A 412 4.84 -7.56 -15.12
C ILE A 412 5.33 -6.56 -14.07
N SER A 413 6.64 -6.46 -13.84
CA SER A 413 7.20 -5.47 -12.92
C SER A 413 6.96 -4.02 -13.38
N ASN A 414 6.63 -3.81 -14.65
CA ASN A 414 6.28 -2.50 -15.20
C ASN A 414 4.95 -1.95 -14.65
N ILE A 415 4.11 -2.78 -14.03
CA ILE A 415 2.86 -2.36 -13.38
C ILE A 415 3.08 -1.29 -12.28
N GLN A 416 4.28 -1.21 -11.70
CA GLN A 416 4.63 -0.22 -10.68
C GLN A 416 4.80 1.22 -11.25
N PHE A 417 4.95 1.37 -12.57
CA PHE A 417 5.21 2.68 -13.20
C PHE A 417 3.91 3.39 -13.59
N ILE A 418 3.02 3.57 -12.61
CA ILE A 418 1.72 4.23 -12.78
C ILE A 418 1.90 5.74 -12.85
N GLU A 419 1.46 6.36 -13.95
CA GLU A 419 1.41 7.81 -14.11
C GLU A 419 0.09 8.39 -13.59
N LYS A 420 -1.05 7.76 -13.95
CA LYS A 420 -2.38 8.23 -13.54
C LYS A 420 -3.32 7.06 -13.28
N VAL A 421 -4.22 7.26 -12.31
CA VAL A 421 -5.36 6.35 -12.09
C VAL A 421 -6.65 7.14 -12.19
N PHE A 422 -7.58 6.60 -12.95
CA PHE A 422 -8.93 7.12 -13.09
C PHE A 422 -9.93 6.11 -12.51
N GLN A 423 -10.93 6.62 -11.80
CA GLN A 423 -12.06 5.84 -11.32
C GLN A 423 -13.35 6.52 -11.76
N LYS A 424 -14.18 5.80 -12.52
CA LYS A 424 -15.38 6.36 -13.14
C LYS A 424 -15.08 7.69 -13.86
N GLY A 425 -13.94 7.71 -14.57
CA GLY A 425 -13.45 8.86 -15.33
C GLY A 425 -12.96 10.04 -14.49
N ASN A 426 -12.94 9.94 -13.17
CA ASN A 426 -12.33 10.94 -12.30
C ASN A 426 -10.87 10.59 -12.04
N LEU A 427 -9.97 11.57 -12.18
CA LEU A 427 -8.57 11.41 -11.80
C LEU A 427 -8.48 11.27 -10.27
N VAL A 428 -8.13 10.07 -9.79
CA VAL A 428 -8.01 9.75 -8.36
C VAL A 428 -6.57 9.71 -7.89
N PHE A 429 -5.64 9.47 -8.81
CA PHE A 429 -4.20 9.56 -8.59
C PHE A 429 -3.51 10.11 -9.83
N SER A 430 -2.53 10.95 -9.63
CA SER A 430 -1.53 11.33 -10.64
C SER A 430 -0.19 11.37 -9.96
N GLN A 431 0.78 10.68 -10.54
CA GLN A 431 2.15 10.85 -10.11
C GLN A 431 2.47 12.35 -10.23
N LYS A 432 2.85 12.97 -9.13
CA LYS A 432 3.29 14.36 -9.19
C LYS A 432 4.49 14.39 -10.14
N ALA A 433 4.44 15.29 -11.12
CA ALA A 433 5.66 15.62 -11.85
C ALA A 433 6.74 15.89 -10.81
N ILE A 434 7.81 15.07 -10.83
CA ILE A 434 8.92 15.25 -9.91
C ILE A 434 9.47 16.62 -10.24
N SER A 435 9.24 17.58 -9.35
CA SER A 435 9.70 18.95 -9.57
C SER A 435 11.23 18.90 -9.59
N SER A 436 11.82 19.29 -10.70
CA SER A 436 13.24 19.56 -10.73
C SER A 436 13.46 20.83 -9.92
N TYR A 437 13.98 20.67 -8.70
CA TYR A 437 14.34 21.82 -7.87
C TYR A 437 15.66 22.40 -8.35
N ALA A 438 15.69 23.67 -8.68
CA ALA A 438 16.92 24.40 -8.97
C ALA A 438 17.64 24.74 -7.67
N LEU A 439 18.19 23.75 -6.99
CA LEU A 439 18.95 23.98 -5.77
C LEU A 439 20.34 24.55 -6.10
N PRO A 440 20.83 25.53 -5.32
CA PRO A 440 22.14 26.11 -5.54
C PRO A 440 23.24 25.08 -5.28
N ASN A 441 24.37 25.28 -5.95
CA ASN A 441 25.60 24.55 -5.62
C ASN A 441 26.03 24.88 -4.20
N TYR A 442 26.41 23.86 -3.47
CA TYR A 442 26.92 23.99 -2.11
C TYR A 442 28.40 23.64 -2.06
N THR A 443 29.15 24.42 -1.31
CA THR A 443 30.54 24.12 -1.01
C THR A 443 30.71 24.09 0.50
N TYR A 444 31.24 23.00 1.03
CA TYR A 444 31.55 22.93 2.45
C TYR A 444 32.53 24.05 2.84
N PRO A 445 32.28 24.77 3.95
CA PRO A 445 33.24 25.72 4.46
C PRO A 445 34.63 25.07 4.63
N SER A 446 35.70 25.81 4.29
CA SER A 446 37.06 25.27 4.29
C SER A 446 37.54 24.75 5.66
N ASN A 447 36.88 25.16 6.72
CA ASN A 447 37.10 24.73 8.10
C ASN A 447 36.19 23.56 8.53
N VAL A 448 35.36 23.03 7.64
CA VAL A 448 34.43 21.93 7.94
C VAL A 448 34.79 20.73 7.07
N SER A 449 35.68 19.89 7.57
CA SER A 449 36.06 18.63 6.87
C SER A 449 35.58 17.39 7.61
N LYS A 450 35.39 17.48 8.93
CA LYS A 450 34.98 16.34 9.77
C LYS A 450 33.93 16.78 10.78
N LEU A 451 32.87 16.01 10.89
CA LEU A 451 31.77 16.25 11.81
C LEU A 451 31.55 14.99 12.66
N GLN A 452 31.25 15.19 13.92
CA GLN A 452 30.93 14.10 14.82
C GLN A 452 29.63 14.39 15.55
N TYR A 453 28.74 13.40 15.58
CA TYR A 453 27.44 13.46 16.23
C TYR A 453 27.33 12.36 17.28
N GLN A 454 26.81 12.69 18.44
CA GLN A 454 26.51 11.74 19.52
C GLN A 454 25.01 11.60 19.67
N LYS A 455 24.52 10.37 19.75
CA LYS A 455 23.12 10.10 20.05
C LYS A 455 22.87 10.26 21.55
N SER A 456 21.85 11.03 21.90
CA SER A 456 21.47 11.27 23.30
C SER A 456 21.07 9.95 24.00
N GLY A 457 21.74 9.66 25.14
CA GLY A 457 21.43 8.47 25.94
C GLY A 457 21.90 7.14 25.35
N ASP A 458 22.70 7.14 24.28
CA ASP A 458 23.19 5.96 23.60
C ASP A 458 24.72 6.04 23.39
N ALA A 459 25.39 4.92 23.24
CA ALA A 459 26.80 4.82 22.92
C ALA A 459 27.08 4.88 21.40
N GLU A 460 26.12 5.34 20.61
CA GLU A 460 26.24 5.47 19.16
C GLU A 460 26.81 6.85 18.78
N VAL A 461 27.88 6.83 17.98
CA VAL A 461 28.55 8.01 17.45
C VAL A 461 28.58 7.92 15.94
N ARG A 462 28.20 9.01 15.25
CA ARG A 462 28.33 9.17 13.80
C ARG A 462 29.50 10.08 13.50
N CYS A 463 30.44 9.60 12.70
CA CYS A 463 31.58 10.35 12.19
C CYS A 463 31.39 10.57 10.70
N VAL A 464 31.36 11.83 10.26
CA VAL A 464 31.23 12.21 8.85
C VAL A 464 32.54 12.85 8.42
N ASP A 465 33.10 12.42 7.29
CA ASP A 465 34.29 12.97 6.67
C ASP A 465 33.96 13.51 5.27
N ALA A 466 33.97 14.82 5.11
CA ALA A 466 33.74 15.53 3.86
C ALA A 466 35.05 16.08 3.25
N SER A 467 36.21 15.65 3.72
CA SER A 467 37.50 16.17 3.26
C SER A 467 37.77 15.92 1.77
N CYS A 468 37.09 14.90 1.18
CA CYS A 468 37.19 14.59 -0.23
C CYS A 468 36.13 15.25 -1.11
N TYR A 469 35.17 15.97 -0.52
CA TYR A 469 34.05 16.55 -1.27
C TYR A 469 34.48 17.54 -2.37
N ALA A 470 35.37 18.47 -2.03
CA ALA A 470 35.74 19.56 -2.93
C ALA A 470 36.40 19.10 -4.26
N TYR A 471 37.02 17.93 -4.29
CA TYR A 471 37.73 17.45 -5.49
C TYR A 471 37.26 16.10 -6.02
N LYS A 472 36.48 15.34 -5.25
CA LYS A 472 35.91 14.04 -5.68
C LYS A 472 34.39 13.98 -5.60
N GLY A 473 33.73 14.97 -4.99
CA GLY A 473 32.31 14.88 -4.67
C GLY A 473 32.00 13.71 -3.73
N GLU A 474 32.92 13.36 -2.82
CA GLU A 474 32.81 12.18 -1.98
C GLU A 474 32.73 12.58 -0.50
N ILE A 475 31.75 11.99 0.18
CA ILE A 475 31.55 12.10 1.63
C ILE A 475 31.49 10.70 2.19
N SER A 476 32.13 10.44 3.33
CA SER A 476 32.00 9.16 4.02
C SER A 476 31.39 9.33 5.41
N GLN A 477 30.71 8.28 5.86
CA GLN A 477 30.13 8.20 7.20
C GLN A 477 30.52 6.89 7.85
N THR A 478 30.97 6.95 9.09
CA THR A 478 31.21 5.77 9.93
C THR A 478 30.34 5.87 11.17
N ILE A 479 29.58 4.83 11.46
CA ILE A 479 28.81 4.72 12.69
C ILE A 479 29.56 3.79 13.66
N LEU A 480 29.83 4.30 14.85
CA LEU A 480 30.43 3.56 15.94
C LEU A 480 29.38 3.22 16.99
N ARG A 481 29.38 1.99 17.50
CA ARG A 481 28.62 1.56 18.67
C ARG A 481 29.55 0.99 19.71
N ASN A 482 29.52 1.54 20.92
CA ASN A 482 30.47 1.18 21.99
C ASN A 482 31.93 1.25 21.54
N GLY A 483 32.28 2.26 20.72
CA GLY A 483 33.63 2.46 20.21
C GLY A 483 34.03 1.51 19.07
N THR A 484 33.18 0.59 18.62
CA THR A 484 33.45 -0.34 17.53
C THR A 484 32.70 0.09 16.27
N VAL A 485 33.31 -0.03 15.08
CA VAL A 485 32.69 0.26 13.80
C VAL A 485 31.50 -0.67 13.61
N TRP A 486 30.29 -0.06 13.49
CA TRP A 486 29.05 -0.76 13.24
C TRP A 486 28.67 -0.76 11.75
N SER A 487 28.84 0.38 11.06
CA SER A 487 28.66 0.49 9.61
C SER A 487 29.57 1.57 9.02
N GLU A 488 29.85 1.40 7.73
CA GLU A 488 30.58 2.36 6.91
C GLU A 488 29.77 2.65 5.65
N GLU A 489 29.72 3.91 5.27
CA GLU A 489 29.02 4.39 4.08
C GLU A 489 29.89 5.37 3.31
N VAL A 490 29.81 5.31 1.98
CA VAL A 490 30.44 6.27 1.08
C VAL A 490 29.43 6.78 0.09
N PHE A 491 29.35 8.10 -0.03
CA PHE A 491 28.42 8.79 -0.92
C PHE A 491 29.21 9.56 -1.96
N GLN A 492 28.92 9.35 -3.24
CA GLN A 492 29.29 10.27 -4.29
C GLN A 492 28.10 11.17 -4.58
N VAL A 493 28.32 12.47 -4.61
CA VAL A 493 27.25 13.47 -4.70
C VAL A 493 27.55 14.53 -5.75
N GLU A 494 26.50 15.11 -6.29
CA GLU A 494 26.54 16.31 -7.15
C GLU A 494 26.78 17.58 -6.29
N SER A 495 26.95 18.71 -6.96
CA SER A 495 27.19 19.99 -6.28
C SER A 495 26.03 20.48 -5.39
N ASN A 496 24.83 19.98 -5.62
CA ASN A 496 23.65 20.22 -4.77
C ASN A 496 23.47 19.15 -3.67
N LEU A 497 24.48 18.29 -3.47
CA LEU A 497 24.52 17.17 -2.53
C LEU A 497 23.58 15.98 -2.86
N SER A 498 22.90 15.99 -4.01
CA SER A 498 22.16 14.81 -4.48
C SER A 498 23.10 13.65 -4.77
N CYS A 499 22.77 12.44 -4.30
CA CYS A 499 23.60 11.27 -4.48
C CYS A 499 23.62 10.81 -5.94
N THR A 500 24.81 10.42 -6.41
CA THR A 500 24.98 9.70 -7.67
C THR A 500 25.37 8.25 -7.42
N ARG A 501 26.02 7.97 -6.28
CA ARG A 501 26.40 6.63 -5.87
C ARG A 501 26.41 6.50 -4.36
N TRP A 502 26.01 5.33 -3.85
CA TRP A 502 26.05 4.98 -2.44
C TRP A 502 26.62 3.58 -2.25
N LEU A 503 27.57 3.47 -1.32
CA LEU A 503 28.12 2.22 -0.85
C LEU A 503 27.79 2.09 0.63
N TYR A 504 27.26 0.94 1.04
CA TYR A 504 26.89 0.68 2.42
C TYR A 504 27.40 -0.68 2.87
N LYS A 505 28.19 -0.69 3.93
CA LYS A 505 28.76 -1.91 4.46
C LYS A 505 28.52 -2.06 5.96
N ARG A 506 28.07 -3.23 6.37
CA ARG A 506 27.90 -3.61 7.76
C ARG A 506 28.24 -5.09 7.94
N LEU A 507 29.39 -5.35 8.61
CA LEU A 507 29.92 -6.70 8.72
C LEU A 507 29.12 -7.60 9.66
N SER A 508 28.51 -7.02 10.71
CA SER A 508 27.79 -7.77 11.76
C SER A 508 26.61 -8.61 11.27
N ASP A 509 26.04 -8.28 10.12
CA ASP A 509 24.88 -8.97 9.53
C ASP A 509 25.03 -9.23 8.03
N GLN A 510 26.26 -9.23 7.52
CA GLN A 510 26.56 -9.50 6.11
C GLN A 510 25.86 -8.55 5.13
N THR A 511 25.79 -7.26 5.48
CA THR A 511 25.28 -6.22 4.58
C THR A 511 26.44 -5.62 3.79
N ASP A 512 26.32 -5.64 2.45
CA ASP A 512 27.23 -5.00 1.50
C ASP A 512 26.45 -4.61 0.27
N LEU A 513 26.12 -3.31 0.13
CA LEU A 513 25.21 -2.77 -0.88
C LEU A 513 25.90 -1.71 -1.71
N ILE A 514 25.54 -1.67 -2.98
CA ILE A 514 25.91 -0.62 -3.93
C ILE A 514 24.63 -0.11 -4.57
N ALA A 515 24.42 1.21 -4.56
CA ALA A 515 23.38 1.86 -5.35
C ALA A 515 24.03 2.91 -6.28
N GLN A 516 23.58 2.96 -7.54
CA GLN A 516 24.09 3.84 -8.58
C GLN A 516 22.94 4.50 -9.32
N LYS A 517 22.95 5.84 -9.40
CA LYS A 517 22.02 6.61 -10.24
C LYS A 517 22.52 6.60 -11.69
N ASP A 518 21.62 6.30 -12.62
CA ASP A 518 21.84 6.29 -14.05
C ASP A 518 20.63 6.94 -14.72
N GLY A 519 20.78 8.22 -15.11
CA GLY A 519 19.64 9.05 -15.53
C GLY A 519 18.56 9.13 -14.44
N GLY A 520 17.33 8.80 -14.82
CA GLY A 520 16.15 8.83 -13.92
C GLY A 520 15.94 7.58 -13.07
N ILE A 521 16.94 6.68 -12.95
CA ILE A 521 16.81 5.44 -12.20
C ILE A 521 17.95 5.25 -11.20
N ILE A 522 17.67 4.52 -10.13
CA ILE A 522 18.69 4.03 -9.18
C ILE A 522 18.72 2.50 -9.25
N LYS A 523 19.89 1.94 -9.54
CA LYS A 523 20.14 0.49 -9.52
C LYS A 523 20.79 0.13 -8.18
N LEU A 524 20.17 -0.77 -7.42
CA LEU A 524 20.66 -1.31 -6.15
C LEU A 524 21.06 -2.76 -6.35
N SER A 525 22.26 -3.14 -5.91
CA SER A 525 22.75 -4.52 -5.91
C SER A 525 23.57 -4.83 -4.67
N GLY A 526 23.77 -6.13 -4.37
CA GLY A 526 24.57 -6.59 -3.25
C GLY A 526 23.83 -7.50 -2.29
N THR A 527 24.15 -7.42 -1.00
CA THR A 527 23.49 -8.21 0.06
C THR A 527 22.98 -7.31 1.18
N PHE A 528 21.81 -7.61 1.72
CA PHE A 528 21.27 -6.99 2.92
C PHE A 528 20.88 -8.06 3.93
N LYS A 529 21.53 -8.07 5.09
CA LYS A 529 21.35 -9.09 6.14
C LYS A 529 21.52 -10.52 5.58
N GLY A 530 22.55 -10.73 4.76
CA GLY A 530 22.85 -12.01 4.12
C GLY A 530 21.93 -12.39 2.95
N LYS A 531 20.93 -11.58 2.60
CA LYS A 531 20.03 -11.84 1.46
C LYS A 531 20.43 -11.00 0.25
N ALA A 532 20.49 -11.62 -0.93
CA ALA A 532 20.77 -10.92 -2.17
C ALA A 532 19.71 -9.85 -2.46
N GLN A 533 20.14 -8.71 -2.95
CA GLN A 533 19.31 -7.60 -3.39
C GLN A 533 19.70 -7.24 -4.82
N GLU A 534 18.71 -7.16 -5.69
CA GLU A 534 18.86 -6.58 -7.02
C GLU A 534 17.56 -5.83 -7.34
N LYS A 535 17.62 -4.52 -7.39
CA LYS A 535 16.45 -3.66 -7.55
C LYS A 535 16.74 -2.46 -8.41
N THR A 536 15.73 -2.01 -9.13
CA THR A 536 15.75 -0.77 -9.89
C THR A 536 14.62 0.13 -9.41
N PHE A 537 14.95 1.37 -9.07
CA PHE A 537 14.00 2.37 -8.61
C PHE A 537 13.96 3.53 -9.60
N LYS A 538 12.77 3.95 -10.01
CA LYS A 538 12.59 5.12 -10.86
C LYS A 538 12.40 6.35 -10.00
N ILE A 539 13.20 7.39 -10.26
CA ILE A 539 13.14 8.68 -9.59
C ILE A 539 13.04 9.86 -10.58
N GLY A 540 13.07 9.60 -11.90
CA GLY A 540 13.11 10.67 -12.92
C GLY A 540 14.21 11.69 -12.65
N ASP A 541 13.89 12.97 -12.75
CA ASP A 541 14.79 14.09 -12.40
C ASP A 541 14.81 14.38 -10.90
N GLY A 542 14.25 13.49 -10.06
CA GLY A 542 14.15 13.67 -8.62
C GLY A 542 15.49 13.66 -7.91
N LEU A 543 15.52 14.36 -6.78
CA LEU A 543 16.68 14.38 -5.87
C LEU A 543 16.80 13.03 -5.16
N TRP A 544 18.01 12.50 -5.06
CA TRP A 544 18.30 11.34 -4.24
C TRP A 544 19.23 11.74 -3.09
N TYR A 545 18.69 11.80 -1.89
CA TYR A 545 19.44 12.10 -0.67
C TYR A 545 19.51 10.89 0.23
N GLN A 546 20.58 10.10 0.09
CA GLN A 546 20.78 8.91 0.90
C GLN A 546 21.25 9.25 2.32
N MET A 547 21.92 10.37 2.47
CA MET A 547 22.43 10.90 3.74
C MET A 547 21.62 12.15 4.12
N MET A 548 20.42 11.95 4.66
CA MET A 548 19.48 13.04 4.97
C MET A 548 20.10 14.10 5.91
N GLU A 549 20.93 13.66 6.86
CA GLU A 549 21.54 14.55 7.84
C GLU A 549 22.46 15.60 7.22
N MET A 550 23.11 15.26 6.08
CA MET A 550 24.14 16.11 5.46
C MET A 550 23.68 16.73 4.12
N ALA A 551 22.56 16.31 3.59
CA ALA A 551 22.14 16.66 2.23
C ALA A 551 21.40 18.02 2.13
N MET A 552 21.01 18.62 3.23
CA MET A 552 20.13 19.80 3.26
C MET A 552 20.78 21.17 3.06
N PRO A 553 22.11 21.38 3.14
CA PRO A 553 22.68 22.71 2.98
C PRO A 553 22.27 23.46 1.71
N ALA A 554 22.21 22.76 0.57
CA ALA A 554 21.76 23.36 -0.69
C ALA A 554 20.28 23.77 -0.64
N PHE A 555 19.42 22.96 0.00
CA PHE A 555 18.02 23.30 0.23
C PHE A 555 17.88 24.49 1.18
N ILE A 556 18.66 24.54 2.27
CA ILE A 556 18.63 25.66 3.23
C ILE A 556 18.97 26.97 2.55
N ALA A 557 19.97 26.97 1.66
CA ALA A 557 20.41 28.13 0.90
C ALA A 557 19.46 28.54 -0.25
N SER A 558 18.47 27.72 -0.58
CA SER A 558 17.50 27.98 -1.66
C SER A 558 16.29 28.80 -1.17
N GLU A 559 15.54 29.39 -2.11
CA GLU A 559 14.25 30.01 -1.85
C GLU A 559 13.11 29.01 -1.65
N GLU A 560 13.35 27.72 -1.93
CA GLU A 560 12.34 26.70 -1.80
C GLU A 560 11.90 26.53 -0.34
N LYS A 561 10.59 26.46 -0.11
CA LYS A 561 10.01 26.20 1.21
C LYS A 561 9.91 24.73 1.53
N GLN A 562 9.77 23.91 0.49
CA GLN A 562 9.63 22.46 0.58
C GLN A 562 10.30 21.82 -0.63
N ILE A 563 10.97 20.71 -0.41
CA ILE A 563 11.46 19.81 -1.47
C ILE A 563 10.98 18.40 -1.22
N VAL A 564 10.87 17.63 -2.30
CA VAL A 564 10.65 16.18 -2.26
C VAL A 564 11.90 15.49 -2.78
N PHE A 565 12.30 14.42 -2.12
CA PHE A 565 13.48 13.64 -2.49
C PHE A 565 13.31 12.17 -2.16
N TYR A 566 14.17 11.35 -2.70
CA TYR A 566 14.18 9.91 -2.50
C TYR A 566 15.33 9.47 -1.60
N SER A 567 15.10 8.39 -0.83
CA SER A 567 16.14 7.70 -0.05
C SER A 567 15.86 6.20 -0.01
N ILE A 568 16.91 5.40 -0.10
CA ILE A 568 16.82 3.94 0.00
C ILE A 568 16.93 3.54 1.47
N GLY A 569 15.97 2.78 1.96
CA GLY A 569 15.95 2.34 3.34
C GLY A 569 15.33 0.96 3.50
N THR A 570 15.28 0.49 4.75
CA THR A 570 14.52 -0.72 5.10
C THR A 570 13.05 -0.38 5.08
N GLY A 571 12.32 -0.80 4.03
CA GLY A 571 10.88 -0.74 4.01
C GLY A 571 10.26 -1.58 5.13
N ASN A 572 8.93 -1.52 5.29
CA ASN A 572 8.17 -2.33 6.26
C ASN A 572 8.32 -3.85 6.04
N ASN A 573 8.91 -4.28 4.93
CA ASN A 573 9.18 -5.67 4.61
C ASN A 573 10.44 -6.16 5.33
N ARG A 574 10.27 -7.10 6.24
CA ARG A 574 11.32 -7.78 7.01
C ARG A 574 12.44 -8.32 6.10
N GLY A 575 13.48 -7.50 5.85
CA GLY A 575 14.70 -7.91 5.18
C GLY A 575 14.86 -7.52 3.71
N ALA A 576 14.03 -6.61 3.17
CA ALA A 576 14.23 -6.03 1.85
C ALA A 576 14.51 -4.52 1.92
N MET A 577 15.35 -4.03 1.00
CA MET A 577 15.55 -2.60 0.81
C MET A 577 14.45 -2.03 -0.10
N GLY A 578 13.97 -0.84 0.19
CA GLY A 578 12.93 -0.14 -0.58
C GLY A 578 13.29 1.32 -0.79
N LEU A 579 12.64 1.97 -1.76
CA LEU A 579 12.75 3.41 -1.99
C LEU A 579 11.65 4.11 -1.17
N GLY A 580 12.04 5.08 -0.35
CA GLY A 580 11.13 6.00 0.32
C GLY A 580 11.15 7.35 -0.36
N GLU A 581 9.99 7.97 -0.52
CA GLU A 581 9.85 9.36 -0.92
C GLU A 581 9.62 10.21 0.32
N PHE A 582 10.42 11.26 0.50
CA PHE A 582 10.40 12.14 1.65
C PHE A 582 10.13 13.57 1.23
N ALA A 583 9.38 14.30 2.05
CA ALA A 583 9.30 15.75 1.96
C ALA A 583 10.12 16.39 3.08
N ALA A 584 10.93 17.39 2.74
CA ALA A 584 11.61 18.28 3.68
C ALA A 584 10.96 19.67 3.61
N GLU A 585 10.52 20.19 4.74
CA GLU A 585 9.85 21.50 4.85
C GLU A 585 10.57 22.40 5.85
N LYS A 586 10.84 23.66 5.47
CA LYS A 586 11.38 24.70 6.37
C LYS A 586 10.28 25.20 7.30
N ASN A 587 10.38 24.88 8.59
CA ASN A 587 9.35 25.16 9.60
C ASN A 587 9.78 26.20 10.64
N GLY A 588 10.45 27.24 10.19
CA GLY A 588 10.87 28.37 11.02
C GLY A 588 12.33 28.33 11.42
N GLU A 589 12.68 29.26 12.27
CA GLU A 589 14.05 29.50 12.74
C GLU A 589 14.05 29.52 14.27
N GLU A 590 15.06 28.92 14.87
CA GLU A 590 15.23 28.93 16.32
C GLU A 590 16.72 28.83 16.69
N THR A 591 17.06 29.39 17.84
CA THR A 591 18.42 29.35 18.37
C THR A 591 18.59 28.11 19.23
N ILE A 592 19.57 27.27 18.92
CA ILE A 592 19.87 26.01 19.59
C ILE A 592 21.23 26.06 20.25
N THR A 593 21.30 25.67 21.51
CA THR A 593 22.60 25.55 22.22
C THR A 593 22.94 24.09 22.42
N VAL A 594 24.05 23.65 21.84
CA VAL A 594 24.58 22.27 21.93
C VAL A 594 26.02 22.32 22.40
N ASN A 595 26.34 21.59 23.44
CA ASN A 595 27.70 21.51 24.04
C ASN A 595 28.31 22.90 24.34
N GLY A 596 27.50 23.85 24.79
CA GLY A 596 27.92 25.22 25.14
C GLY A 596 28.12 26.16 23.95
N THR A 597 27.92 25.68 22.72
CA THR A 597 27.92 26.53 21.51
C THR A 597 26.51 26.80 21.06
N THR A 598 26.22 28.07 20.74
CA THR A 598 24.90 28.51 20.28
C THR A 598 24.91 28.68 18.76
N TYR A 599 23.89 28.14 18.11
CA TYR A 599 23.69 28.14 16.66
C TYR A 599 22.35 28.79 16.31
N ASP A 600 22.33 29.61 15.27
CA ASP A 600 21.08 30.08 14.65
C ASP A 600 20.64 29.09 13.59
N CYS A 601 19.58 28.37 13.87
CA CYS A 601 19.18 27.20 13.07
C CYS A 601 17.93 27.45 12.26
N VAL A 602 17.89 26.86 11.06
CA VAL A 602 16.66 26.58 10.33
C VAL A 602 16.14 25.21 10.80
N LYS A 603 14.89 25.14 11.20
CA LYS A 603 14.21 23.91 11.54
C LYS A 603 13.59 23.29 10.30
N ILE A 604 13.96 22.07 10.00
CA ILE A 604 13.41 21.27 8.90
C ILE A 604 12.62 20.10 9.46
N THR A 605 11.42 19.93 8.95
CA THR A 605 10.60 18.75 9.23
C THR A 605 10.70 17.80 8.04
N PHE A 606 11.09 16.54 8.29
CA PHE A 606 11.03 15.47 7.32
C PHE A 606 9.81 14.61 7.58
N VAL A 607 9.11 14.26 6.52
CA VAL A 607 8.01 13.31 6.55
C VAL A 607 8.16 12.33 5.39
N LEU A 608 7.80 11.08 5.63
CA LEU A 608 7.64 10.09 4.55
C LEU A 608 6.35 10.42 3.82
N THR A 609 6.39 10.72 2.52
CA THR A 609 5.22 11.27 1.80
C THR A 609 4.06 10.28 1.73
N ALA A 610 4.37 9.00 1.54
CA ALA A 610 3.37 7.92 1.52
C ALA A 610 2.82 7.56 2.91
N PHE A 611 3.53 7.89 4.00
CA PHE A 611 3.19 7.53 5.38
C PHE A 611 3.56 8.65 6.34
N SER A 612 3.05 9.86 6.09
CA SER A 612 3.37 11.06 6.89
C SER A 612 3.08 10.91 8.39
N TRP A 613 2.21 9.98 8.77
CA TRP A 613 1.89 9.61 10.14
C TRP A 613 2.87 8.62 10.77
N ALA A 614 3.56 7.80 9.95
CA ALA A 614 4.42 6.72 10.46
C ALA A 614 5.72 7.24 11.02
N TRP A 615 6.23 8.32 10.46
CA TRP A 615 7.48 8.92 10.90
C TRP A 615 7.55 10.42 10.56
N THR A 616 7.98 11.21 11.52
CA THR A 616 8.28 12.63 11.36
C THR A 616 9.58 12.93 12.10
N GLY A 617 10.61 13.32 11.35
CA GLY A 617 11.89 13.77 11.90
C GLY A 617 11.96 15.28 11.99
N LEU A 618 12.55 15.78 13.06
CA LEU A 618 12.83 17.20 13.28
C LEU A 618 14.34 17.40 13.24
N TYR A 619 14.81 18.33 12.41
CA TYR A 619 16.23 18.56 12.18
C TYR A 619 16.53 20.06 12.24
N TRP A 620 17.57 20.44 12.96
CA TRP A 620 18.02 21.83 13.10
C TRP A 620 19.38 21.99 12.46
N TYR A 621 19.46 22.82 11.45
CA TYR A 621 20.66 23.10 10.69
C TYR A 621 21.12 24.55 10.94
N ASP A 622 22.39 24.75 11.24
CA ASP A 622 22.98 26.07 11.36
C ASP A 622 22.87 26.85 10.04
N LYS A 623 22.34 28.06 10.10
CA LYS A 623 22.10 28.90 8.93
C LYS A 623 23.38 29.31 8.22
N GLN A 624 24.45 29.49 8.97
CA GLN A 624 25.71 30.00 8.44
C GLN A 624 26.50 28.88 7.73
N SER A 625 26.63 27.74 8.33
CA SER A 625 27.42 26.61 7.80
C SER A 625 26.56 25.59 7.03
N GLY A 626 25.24 25.63 7.16
CA GLY A 626 24.33 24.63 6.62
C GLY A 626 24.45 23.26 7.30
N GLN A 627 25.22 23.12 8.36
CA GLN A 627 25.49 21.84 9.00
C GLN A 627 24.38 21.46 9.98
N LEU A 628 24.11 20.15 10.08
CA LEU A 628 23.20 19.63 11.09
C LEU A 628 23.75 19.89 12.48
N VAL A 629 22.93 20.48 13.35
CA VAL A 629 23.26 20.75 14.76
C VAL A 629 22.61 19.72 15.67
N GLN A 630 21.35 19.40 15.42
CA GLN A 630 20.57 18.49 16.24
C GLN A 630 19.46 17.80 15.44
N THR A 631 19.12 16.57 15.82
CA THR A 631 17.92 15.87 15.35
C THR A 631 16.98 15.58 16.52
N GLY A 632 15.69 15.37 16.20
CA GLY A 632 14.67 14.92 17.13
C GLY A 632 13.53 14.21 16.41
N GLU A 633 12.61 13.59 17.17
CA GLU A 633 11.39 12.98 16.65
C GLU A 633 10.16 13.69 17.22
N LYS A 634 9.08 13.78 16.46
CA LYS A 634 7.82 14.38 16.92
C LYS A 634 7.16 13.49 17.98
N GLY A 635 7.04 13.96 19.23
CA GLY A 635 6.42 13.22 20.34
C GLY A 635 6.87 13.74 21.71
N LYS A 636 6.43 13.09 22.80
CA LYS A 636 6.59 13.54 24.20
C LYS A 636 8.04 13.79 24.69
N ASN A 637 9.07 13.44 23.94
CA ASN A 637 10.49 13.68 24.25
C ASN A 637 11.30 13.93 22.98
N ALA A 638 10.78 14.71 22.03
CA ALA A 638 11.42 14.99 20.75
C ALA A 638 12.88 15.49 20.86
N GLU A 639 13.18 16.23 21.92
CA GLU A 639 14.51 16.80 22.17
C GLU A 639 15.51 15.83 22.83
N LYS A 640 15.06 14.67 23.35
CA LYS A 640 15.89 13.77 24.16
C LYS A 640 16.47 12.56 23.42
N ASN A 641 15.96 12.23 22.23
CA ASN A 641 16.32 10.99 21.53
C ASN A 641 17.11 11.18 20.23
N GLY A 642 17.53 12.41 19.92
CA GLY A 642 18.20 12.76 18.68
C GLY A 642 19.73 12.75 18.77
N TYR A 643 20.37 12.96 17.61
CA TYR A 643 21.79 13.20 17.49
C TYR A 643 22.08 14.68 17.75
N GLN A 644 23.22 14.97 18.39
CA GLN A 644 23.74 16.30 18.61
C GLN A 644 25.17 16.41 18.10
N LEU A 645 25.49 17.54 17.48
CA LEU A 645 26.83 17.85 17.00
C LEU A 645 27.78 17.96 18.21
N THR A 646 28.83 17.16 18.23
CA THR A 646 29.82 17.14 19.33
C THR A 646 31.17 17.72 18.92
N SER A 647 31.53 17.64 17.66
CA SER A 647 32.72 18.31 17.13
C SER A 647 32.59 18.62 15.64
N MET A 648 33.23 19.72 15.24
CA MET A 648 33.39 20.17 13.87
C MET A 648 34.85 20.57 13.67
N LYS A 649 35.53 19.96 12.68
CA LYS A 649 36.93 20.20 12.34
C LYS A 649 37.12 20.40 10.84
#